data_4362345900cdcc2f019481d88bdce91a
#
_entry.id   4362345900cdcc2f019481d88bdce91a
#
_cell.length_a   1.000
_cell.length_b   1.000
_cell.length_c   1.000
_cell.angle_alpha   90.00
_cell.angle_beta   90.00
_cell.angle_gamma   90.00
#
_symmetry.space_group_name_H-M   'P 1'
#
loop_
_entity.id
_entity.type
_entity.pdbx_description
1 polymer ?
#
loop_
_entity_poly.entity_id
_entity_poly.type
_entity_poly.pdbx_seq_one_letter_code
_entity_poly.pdbx_strand_id
1 'polypeptide(L)'
;MVVHEPGEWFAEVLASLAAQDYPDVRLVAFLTSTTDAAVIQHIHGQFPHALVRQVEGNPGFGPVANQVTSVVEGSDGFFLFLHDDVALRSDAVSQLVEEAFRSNAAVIGPKLVEWDSPDVLQHVGLDADRAGYLVDVVDPGERDQEQHDAVRDTFALPSACLLVRNDVFRDIGGFAAQIPFLGEELDICWRVHLLGARVMVNPAAVVRHRGGFSVRANVIGGEARAERHRVRTVVSCTSLSRLPVVLLRLLVQALADTVLGLFNGRYRRGLAALRAIGALVVDVPAVAARRRTLKPLRRVPGSEVIGLQLRSSARLASFARHRRALRELTTSEAPAVGQALAPTSRGVSLVGIAVLLVVLFGSRSFIFNGVANIGQFVPLASADATAFELLRAYSAGWAPGWFGAPSAAPSLVGALSVLGIAWLGSWAGLLTLVVVGSLIVGPIGAWRLGGVIGGANARMCAAVVYAAFPVGVLAVRDGRRDALIVWALAPWVLDFSRRIAGLDRDESGLSRETSVRPTGGRRSQLVASLLLVVAIASTFAPAMLVIVAVLAVSLAVAASLTPTPARASGWLVGSMCAAIVGAMVLHLPWSTRFVDGDWWVALVGVGEPVTDRTLLDVMTLGVDNVVWRYVLLASYVPVVLMLLVVRGARSGWATRAMLLVAVPLLMSLLVEHGLLGIALPEPLMLATLVSLGVCISATAAFAAFVDGRAGVFTWRQLLAGLSI
;
A
#
# COMPACT_ATOMS: atom_id res chain seq x y z
N MET A 1 11.39 -1.66 35.14
CA MET A 1 11.04 -2.69 34.16
C MET A 1 9.52 -2.83 34.07
N VAL A 2 8.95 -2.88 32.90
CA VAL A 2 7.53 -3.18 32.70
C VAL A 2 7.41 -4.64 32.26
N VAL A 3 6.59 -5.43 32.95
CA VAL A 3 6.44 -6.87 32.75
C VAL A 3 5.02 -7.16 32.28
N HIS A 4 4.89 -7.79 31.10
CA HIS A 4 3.60 -8.13 30.51
C HIS A 4 3.63 -9.52 29.86
N GLU A 5 2.92 -10.47 30.46
CA GLU A 5 2.88 -11.86 30.00
C GLU A 5 4.28 -12.45 29.73
N PRO A 6 5.17 -12.46 30.77
CA PRO A 6 6.53 -12.94 30.60
C PRO A 6 6.54 -14.45 30.27
N GLY A 7 7.41 -14.84 29.34
CA GLY A 7 7.63 -16.24 28.97
C GLY A 7 8.91 -16.83 29.56
N GLU A 8 9.37 -17.95 29.02
CA GLU A 8 10.58 -18.67 29.48
C GLU A 8 11.85 -17.82 29.51
N TRP A 9 11.97 -16.83 28.60
CA TRP A 9 13.10 -15.90 28.54
C TRP A 9 13.25 -15.00 29.76
N PHE A 10 12.19 -14.82 30.54
CA PHE A 10 12.18 -13.86 31.66
C PHE A 10 13.18 -14.23 32.77
N ALA A 11 13.44 -15.51 32.96
CA ALA A 11 14.47 -16.00 33.87
C ALA A 11 15.87 -15.49 33.46
N GLU A 12 16.18 -15.54 32.18
CA GLU A 12 17.44 -15.04 31.61
C GLU A 12 17.55 -13.52 31.70
N VAL A 13 16.44 -12.79 31.52
CA VAL A 13 16.39 -11.33 31.73
C VAL A 13 16.78 -10.97 33.17
N LEU A 14 16.16 -11.60 34.14
CA LEU A 14 16.47 -11.34 35.58
C LEU A 14 17.90 -11.73 35.90
N ALA A 15 18.38 -12.87 35.43
CA ALA A 15 19.76 -13.31 35.65
C ALA A 15 20.76 -12.31 35.01
N SER A 16 20.50 -11.79 33.86
CA SER A 16 21.33 -10.79 33.17
C SER A 16 21.42 -9.45 33.95
N LEU A 17 20.30 -9.06 34.55
CA LEU A 17 20.25 -7.86 35.41
C LEU A 17 21.01 -8.08 36.76
N ALA A 18 20.88 -9.26 37.34
CA ALA A 18 21.60 -9.59 38.61
C ALA A 18 23.11 -9.71 38.37
N ALA A 19 23.55 -10.02 37.16
CA ALA A 19 24.96 -10.14 36.79
C ALA A 19 25.64 -8.81 36.42
N GLN A 20 24.93 -7.66 36.52
CA GLN A 20 25.53 -6.36 36.18
C GLN A 20 26.66 -6.00 37.16
N ASP A 21 27.76 -5.47 36.64
CA ASP A 21 28.95 -5.05 37.35
C ASP A 21 28.75 -3.66 38.04
N TYR A 22 27.70 -2.93 37.72
CA TYR A 22 27.36 -1.64 38.33
C TYR A 22 26.77 -1.85 39.73
N PRO A 23 27.36 -1.26 40.78
CA PRO A 23 27.07 -1.68 42.18
C PRO A 23 25.72 -1.22 42.74
N ASP A 24 25.12 -0.15 42.21
CA ASP A 24 23.91 0.46 42.80
C ASP A 24 22.70 0.35 41.84
N VAL A 25 22.38 -0.87 41.44
CA VAL A 25 21.20 -1.17 40.63
C VAL A 25 20.03 -1.56 41.54
N ARG A 26 18.91 -0.82 41.43
CA ARG A 26 17.67 -1.12 42.15
C ARG A 26 16.56 -1.45 41.16
N LEU A 27 15.95 -2.62 41.32
CA LEU A 27 14.87 -3.07 40.45
C LEU A 27 13.50 -2.60 40.94
N VAL A 28 12.77 -1.88 40.08
CA VAL A 28 11.35 -1.62 40.23
C VAL A 28 10.63 -2.32 39.09
N ALA A 29 9.78 -3.29 39.39
CA ALA A 29 9.02 -4.07 38.41
C ALA A 29 7.53 -3.71 38.47
N PHE A 30 6.97 -3.32 37.34
CA PHE A 30 5.54 -3.05 37.17
C PHE A 30 4.93 -4.18 36.37
N LEU A 31 3.97 -4.92 36.93
CA LEU A 31 3.28 -6.03 36.31
C LEU A 31 1.91 -5.59 35.76
N THR A 32 1.65 -5.78 34.48
CA THR A 32 0.45 -5.32 33.77
C THR A 32 -0.47 -6.44 33.30
N SER A 33 -0.15 -7.69 33.60
CA SER A 33 -1.00 -8.86 33.37
C SER A 33 -1.48 -9.45 34.70
N THR A 34 -2.42 -10.38 34.62
CA THR A 34 -2.89 -11.15 35.78
C THR A 34 -1.71 -11.78 36.49
N THR A 35 -1.66 -11.56 37.78
CA THR A 35 -0.49 -11.85 38.59
C THR A 35 -0.30 -13.34 38.75
N ASP A 36 0.69 -13.89 38.10
CA ASP A 36 1.22 -15.17 38.46
C ASP A 36 2.15 -14.98 39.68
N ALA A 37 1.79 -15.55 40.83
CA ALA A 37 2.61 -15.49 42.03
C ALA A 37 4.02 -16.05 41.77
N ALA A 38 4.19 -16.95 40.82
CA ALA A 38 5.47 -17.48 40.39
C ALA A 38 6.38 -16.41 39.80
N VAL A 39 5.86 -15.44 39.03
CA VAL A 39 6.63 -14.32 38.44
C VAL A 39 7.18 -13.44 39.59
N ILE A 40 6.36 -13.10 40.58
CA ILE A 40 6.78 -12.29 41.74
C ILE A 40 7.83 -13.03 42.53
N GLN A 41 7.61 -14.32 42.80
CA GLN A 41 8.58 -15.15 43.52
C GLN A 41 9.91 -15.23 42.78
N HIS A 42 9.88 -15.31 41.45
CA HIS A 42 11.07 -15.36 40.61
C HIS A 42 11.85 -14.02 40.66
N ILE A 43 11.13 -12.89 40.61
CA ILE A 43 11.75 -11.56 40.78
C ILE A 43 12.43 -11.45 42.15
N HIS A 44 11.73 -11.76 43.25
CA HIS A 44 12.30 -11.67 44.58
C HIS A 44 13.42 -12.68 44.84
N GLY A 45 13.41 -13.82 44.15
CA GLY A 45 14.48 -14.82 44.20
C GLY A 45 15.82 -14.27 43.68
N GLN A 46 15.80 -13.44 42.67
CA GLN A 46 17.01 -12.81 42.13
C GLN A 46 17.30 -11.42 42.75
N PHE A 47 16.23 -10.67 43.08
CA PHE A 47 16.29 -9.33 43.67
C PHE A 47 15.43 -9.27 44.91
N PRO A 48 15.97 -9.66 46.10
CA PRO A 48 15.19 -9.69 47.34
C PRO A 48 14.61 -8.32 47.77
N HIS A 49 15.25 -7.23 47.36
CA HIS A 49 14.83 -5.86 47.64
C HIS A 49 14.09 -5.19 46.48
N ALA A 50 13.70 -5.93 45.44
CA ALA A 50 12.94 -5.37 44.31
C ALA A 50 11.57 -4.86 44.77
N LEU A 51 11.21 -3.66 44.31
CA LEU A 51 9.86 -3.16 44.50
C LEU A 51 8.98 -3.67 43.34
N VAL A 52 8.04 -4.55 43.65
CA VAL A 52 7.09 -5.08 42.69
C VAL A 52 5.74 -4.42 42.88
N ARG A 53 5.19 -3.82 41.82
CA ARG A 53 3.85 -3.23 41.83
C ARG A 53 2.98 -3.82 40.73
N GLN A 54 1.75 -4.11 41.08
CA GLN A 54 0.72 -4.51 40.12
C GLN A 54 0.01 -3.28 39.62
N VAL A 55 -0.25 -3.27 38.31
CA VAL A 55 -1.00 -2.24 37.60
C VAL A 55 -2.24 -2.87 36.99
N GLU A 56 -3.42 -2.38 37.36
CA GLU A 56 -4.68 -2.88 36.84
C GLU A 56 -4.77 -2.63 35.33
N GLY A 57 -5.07 -3.68 34.58
CA GLY A 57 -5.15 -3.63 33.14
C GLY A 57 -3.79 -3.42 32.47
N ASN A 58 -3.82 -3.02 31.19
CA ASN A 58 -2.62 -2.68 30.43
C ASN A 58 -2.74 -1.25 29.84
N PRO A 59 -2.46 -0.20 30.64
CA PRO A 59 -2.58 1.18 30.19
C PRO A 59 -1.48 1.57 29.18
N GLY A 60 -0.50 0.68 28.92
CA GLY A 60 0.60 0.89 28.00
C GLY A 60 1.96 1.09 28.67
N PHE A 61 3.03 0.87 27.91
CA PHE A 61 4.39 0.95 28.42
C PHE A 61 4.70 2.31 29.06
N GLY A 62 4.48 3.41 28.34
CA GLY A 62 4.81 4.75 28.83
C GLY A 62 4.09 5.15 30.12
N PRO A 63 2.74 5.03 30.21
CA PRO A 63 2.00 5.32 31.44
C PRO A 63 2.40 4.47 32.63
N VAL A 64 2.75 3.18 32.40
CA VAL A 64 3.22 2.29 33.46
C VAL A 64 4.62 2.70 33.93
N ALA A 65 5.54 2.93 32.98
CA ALA A 65 6.91 3.36 33.29
C ALA A 65 6.95 4.68 34.08
N ASN A 66 6.00 5.60 33.83
CA ASN A 66 5.90 6.87 34.57
C ASN A 66 5.65 6.69 36.08
N GLN A 67 5.08 5.55 36.49
CA GLN A 67 4.84 5.31 37.91
C GLN A 67 6.13 5.26 38.74
N VAL A 68 7.29 5.10 38.09
CA VAL A 68 8.60 5.15 38.80
C VAL A 68 8.80 6.46 39.52
N THR A 69 8.29 7.59 39.02
CA THR A 69 8.43 8.91 39.65
C THR A 69 7.66 9.05 40.96
N SER A 70 6.64 8.21 41.18
CA SER A 70 5.89 8.15 42.44
C SER A 70 6.55 7.24 43.49
N VAL A 71 7.54 6.46 43.08
CA VAL A 71 8.23 5.46 43.90
C VAL A 71 9.62 5.94 44.29
N VAL A 72 10.29 6.65 43.41
CA VAL A 72 11.63 7.16 43.57
C VAL A 72 11.57 8.65 43.84
N GLU A 73 11.99 9.06 45.04
CA GLU A 73 12.09 10.47 45.41
C GLU A 73 13.43 11.07 44.94
N GLY A 74 13.46 12.41 44.81
CA GLY A 74 14.63 13.13 44.34
C GLY A 74 14.76 13.23 42.85
N SER A 75 15.80 13.89 42.38
CA SER A 75 16.10 14.13 40.96
C SER A 75 17.46 13.60 40.50
N ASP A 76 18.22 13.00 41.44
CA ASP A 76 19.57 12.52 41.15
C ASP A 76 19.57 11.13 40.49
N GLY A 77 20.65 10.80 39.79
CA GLY A 77 20.86 9.51 39.15
C GLY A 77 20.11 9.33 37.84
N PHE A 78 19.89 8.08 37.52
CA PHE A 78 19.31 7.66 36.24
C PHE A 78 18.16 6.68 36.42
N PHE A 79 17.22 6.68 35.49
CA PHE A 79 16.26 5.61 35.28
C PHE A 79 16.68 4.77 34.08
N LEU A 80 16.83 3.46 34.25
CA LEU A 80 17.00 2.51 33.18
C LEU A 80 15.64 1.86 32.91
N PHE A 81 14.97 2.28 31.81
CA PHE A 81 13.72 1.69 31.36
C PHE A 81 13.99 0.43 30.54
N LEU A 82 13.31 -0.65 30.90
CA LEU A 82 13.49 -1.96 30.27
C LEU A 82 12.16 -2.62 29.93
N HIS A 83 12.11 -3.29 28.80
CA HIS A 83 11.11 -4.31 28.53
C HIS A 83 11.46 -5.61 29.27
N ASP A 84 10.51 -6.54 29.36
CA ASP A 84 10.66 -7.85 29.98
C ASP A 84 11.29 -8.92 29.04
N ASP A 85 11.75 -8.50 27.88
CA ASP A 85 12.30 -9.34 26.81
C ASP A 85 13.69 -8.85 26.33
N VAL A 86 14.46 -8.23 27.24
CA VAL A 86 15.82 -7.77 26.99
C VAL A 86 16.80 -8.38 27.97
N ALA A 87 17.93 -8.92 27.50
CA ALA A 87 19.01 -9.44 28.34
C ALA A 87 20.30 -8.62 28.11
N LEU A 88 20.83 -8.07 29.19
CA LEU A 88 21.97 -7.16 29.19
C LEU A 88 23.28 -7.95 29.28
N ARG A 89 24.33 -7.52 28.57
CA ARG A 89 25.70 -7.97 28.85
C ARG A 89 26.10 -7.45 30.23
N SER A 90 26.97 -8.18 30.96
CA SER A 90 27.29 -7.90 32.37
C SER A 90 27.85 -6.50 32.64
N ASP A 91 28.47 -5.86 31.68
CA ASP A 91 29.05 -4.51 31.73
C ASP A 91 28.13 -3.41 31.15
N ALA A 92 26.92 -3.77 30.65
CA ALA A 92 26.12 -2.85 29.90
C ALA A 92 25.65 -1.62 30.69
N VAL A 93 25.28 -1.80 31.93
CA VAL A 93 24.86 -0.67 32.81
C VAL A 93 26.02 0.27 33.06
N SER A 94 27.20 -0.25 33.42
CA SER A 94 28.40 0.54 33.64
C SER A 94 28.77 1.34 32.39
N GLN A 95 28.77 0.71 31.21
CA GLN A 95 29.06 1.38 29.95
C GLN A 95 28.07 2.52 29.64
N LEU A 96 26.77 2.33 29.90
CA LEU A 96 25.76 3.36 29.68
C LEU A 96 25.94 4.53 30.66
N VAL A 97 26.13 4.25 31.93
CA VAL A 97 26.26 5.30 32.96
C VAL A 97 27.55 6.09 32.77
N GLU A 98 28.69 5.42 32.54
CA GLU A 98 29.97 6.06 32.31
C GLU A 98 29.92 6.99 31.09
N GLU A 99 29.34 6.54 29.98
CA GLU A 99 29.19 7.36 28.81
C GLU A 99 28.21 8.53 29.02
N ALA A 100 27.13 8.31 29.78
CA ALA A 100 26.19 9.38 30.09
C ALA A 100 26.86 10.53 30.87
N PHE A 101 27.74 10.19 31.79
CA PHE A 101 28.54 11.21 32.53
C PHE A 101 29.59 11.86 31.61
N ARG A 102 30.31 11.07 30.82
CA ARG A 102 31.40 11.57 29.94
C ARG A 102 30.89 12.55 28.91
N SER A 103 29.75 12.26 28.28
CA SER A 103 29.18 13.03 27.20
C SER A 103 28.13 14.05 27.65
N ASN A 104 27.75 14.05 28.94
CA ASN A 104 26.60 14.77 29.46
C ASN A 104 25.30 14.45 28.70
N ALA A 105 25.12 13.19 28.29
CA ALA A 105 23.91 12.75 27.64
C ALA A 105 22.74 12.70 28.63
N ALA A 106 21.58 13.21 28.18
CA ALA A 106 20.36 13.13 28.96
C ALA A 106 19.64 11.78 28.75
N VAL A 107 19.80 11.21 27.59
CA VAL A 107 19.26 9.90 27.20
C VAL A 107 20.31 9.14 26.45
N ILE A 108 20.55 7.88 26.85
CA ILE A 108 21.51 7.01 26.18
C ILE A 108 20.95 5.59 26.08
N GLY A 109 21.20 4.93 24.96
CA GLY A 109 20.80 3.56 24.71
C GLY A 109 21.94 2.67 24.23
N PRO A 110 21.79 1.36 24.37
CA PRO A 110 22.78 0.37 23.95
C PRO A 110 22.67 0.03 22.46
N LYS A 111 23.62 -0.78 21.99
CA LYS A 111 23.49 -1.59 20.78
C LYS A 111 22.54 -2.76 21.08
N LEU A 112 21.43 -2.86 20.33
CA LEU A 112 20.51 -3.98 20.42
C LEU A 112 20.84 -5.02 19.36
N VAL A 113 20.95 -6.28 19.77
CA VAL A 113 21.21 -7.44 18.92
C VAL A 113 20.07 -8.44 19.02
N GLU A 114 19.93 -9.30 18.01
CA GLU A 114 18.90 -10.35 18.00
C GLU A 114 19.10 -11.33 19.15
N TRP A 115 17.99 -11.80 19.75
CA TRP A 115 18.02 -12.69 20.92
C TRP A 115 18.72 -14.01 20.63
N ASP A 116 18.30 -14.68 19.54
CA ASP A 116 18.78 -16.02 19.17
C ASP A 116 20.06 -15.98 18.32
N SER A 117 20.43 -14.81 17.80
CA SER A 117 21.62 -14.59 16.94
C SER A 117 22.33 -13.30 17.35
N PRO A 118 23.11 -13.30 18.44
CA PRO A 118 23.74 -12.07 18.97
C PRO A 118 24.76 -11.42 18.02
N ASP A 119 25.13 -12.09 16.94
CA ASP A 119 25.97 -11.58 15.84
C ASP A 119 25.16 -10.78 14.80
N VAL A 120 23.83 -10.67 14.96
CA VAL A 120 22.95 -9.91 14.07
C VAL A 120 22.47 -8.65 14.81
N LEU A 121 22.70 -7.50 14.18
CA LEU A 121 22.28 -6.20 14.69
C LEU A 121 20.78 -6.02 14.53
N GLN A 122 20.12 -5.50 15.58
CA GLN A 122 18.73 -5.11 15.56
C GLN A 122 18.59 -3.60 15.48
N HIS A 123 19.20 -2.86 16.40
CA HIS A 123 19.19 -1.40 16.45
C HIS A 123 20.49 -0.84 17.02
N VAL A 124 21.03 0.22 16.39
CA VAL A 124 22.15 1.02 16.90
C VAL A 124 21.75 2.51 16.80
N GLY A 125 20.74 2.91 17.57
CA GLY A 125 20.11 4.22 17.47
C GLY A 125 19.15 4.33 16.26
N LEU A 126 18.29 5.34 16.32
CA LEU A 126 17.25 5.61 15.32
C LEU A 126 17.39 7.05 14.83
N ASP A 127 17.42 7.23 13.53
CA ASP A 127 17.31 8.54 12.91
C ASP A 127 15.83 8.87 12.62
N ALA A 128 15.49 10.15 12.56
CA ALA A 128 14.14 10.57 12.19
C ALA A 128 14.19 11.50 10.97
N ASP A 129 13.22 11.36 10.06
CA ASP A 129 13.03 12.35 9.02
C ASP A 129 12.15 13.51 9.52
N ARG A 130 12.04 14.56 8.69
CA ARG A 130 11.23 15.74 9.03
C ARG A 130 9.73 15.49 9.11
N ALA A 131 9.26 14.31 8.72
CA ALA A 131 7.89 13.87 8.91
C ALA A 131 7.73 12.96 10.15
N GLY A 132 8.81 12.75 10.90
CA GLY A 132 8.84 11.95 12.13
C GLY A 132 8.85 10.45 11.90
N TYR A 133 9.20 9.97 10.69
CA TYR A 133 9.44 8.55 10.49
C TYR A 133 10.81 8.16 11.03
N LEU A 134 10.82 7.19 11.93
CA LEU A 134 12.04 6.61 12.45
C LEU A 134 12.65 5.63 11.43
N VAL A 135 13.96 5.63 11.35
CA VAL A 135 14.77 4.79 10.47
C VAL A 135 15.90 4.19 11.26
N ASP A 136 16.03 2.90 11.17
CA ASP A 136 17.22 2.22 11.67
C ASP A 136 18.46 2.65 10.89
N VAL A 137 19.56 2.74 11.60
CA VAL A 137 20.88 2.97 11.01
C VAL A 137 21.43 1.69 10.42
N VAL A 138 21.03 0.55 11.02
CA VAL A 138 21.42 -0.79 10.57
C VAL A 138 20.45 -1.36 9.55
N ASP A 139 20.93 -2.21 8.66
CA ASP A 139 20.11 -2.91 7.68
C ASP A 139 19.53 -4.21 8.28
N PRO A 140 18.32 -4.65 7.85
CA PRO A 140 17.72 -5.89 8.35
C PRO A 140 18.63 -7.11 8.09
N GLY A 141 18.98 -7.86 9.14
CA GLY A 141 19.85 -9.02 9.08
C GLY A 141 21.34 -8.67 8.94
N GLU A 142 21.72 -7.43 9.18
CA GLU A 142 23.12 -6.99 9.18
C GLU A 142 23.89 -7.64 10.34
N ARG A 143 25.03 -8.24 10.03
CA ARG A 143 25.90 -8.83 11.05
C ARG A 143 26.76 -7.76 11.71
N ASP A 144 27.00 -7.94 12.98
CA ASP A 144 27.92 -7.12 13.76
C ASP A 144 29.37 -7.43 13.33
N GLN A 145 30.01 -6.44 12.72
CA GLN A 145 31.40 -6.46 12.31
C GLN A 145 32.12 -5.21 12.84
N GLU A 146 31.63 -4.67 13.95
CA GLU A 146 32.16 -3.45 14.61
C GLU A 146 31.97 -2.16 13.76
N GLN A 147 31.21 -2.24 12.65
CA GLN A 147 30.99 -1.12 11.73
C GLN A 147 30.16 0.01 12.33
N HIS A 148 29.46 -0.22 13.44
CA HIS A 148 28.64 0.75 14.15
C HIS A 148 29.09 1.01 15.59
N ASP A 149 30.32 0.74 15.94
CA ASP A 149 30.84 0.80 17.33
C ASP A 149 31.24 2.21 17.80
N ALA A 150 31.02 3.22 16.95
CA ALA A 150 31.26 4.61 17.37
C ALA A 150 30.09 5.14 18.21
N VAL A 151 30.41 5.70 19.39
CA VAL A 151 29.48 6.48 20.21
C VAL A 151 29.06 7.72 19.40
N ARG A 152 27.77 7.96 19.28
CA ARG A 152 27.25 9.05 18.46
C ARG A 152 25.92 9.61 18.93
N ASP A 153 25.65 10.86 18.57
CA ASP A 153 24.32 11.44 18.70
C ASP A 153 23.33 10.74 17.75
N THR A 154 22.11 10.53 18.20
CA THR A 154 21.03 9.95 17.43
C THR A 154 19.73 10.71 17.67
N PHE A 155 18.75 10.64 16.75
CA PHE A 155 17.50 11.36 16.98
C PHE A 155 16.61 10.67 18.01
N ALA A 156 16.55 9.36 18.00
CA ALA A 156 15.77 8.57 18.95
C ALA A 156 16.47 7.24 19.29
N LEU A 157 15.97 6.59 20.30
CA LEU A 157 16.45 5.29 20.79
C LEU A 157 15.25 4.37 21.03
N PRO A 158 15.37 3.06 20.76
CA PRO A 158 14.32 2.10 21.07
C PRO A 158 13.98 2.10 22.57
N SER A 159 12.69 2.06 22.89
CA SER A 159 12.20 2.04 24.27
C SER A 159 12.50 0.73 25.01
N ALA A 160 12.97 -0.29 24.31
CA ALA A 160 13.29 -1.60 24.88
C ALA A 160 14.37 -1.55 25.98
N CYS A 161 15.38 -0.67 25.82
CA CYS A 161 16.41 -0.39 26.83
C CYS A 161 16.87 1.06 26.70
N LEU A 162 16.52 1.90 27.68
CA LEU A 162 16.71 3.33 27.63
C LEU A 162 17.16 3.87 28.98
N LEU A 163 18.39 4.38 29.08
CA LEU A 163 18.90 5.08 30.27
C LEU A 163 18.57 6.56 30.12
N VAL A 164 17.85 7.10 31.12
CA VAL A 164 17.40 8.50 31.11
C VAL A 164 17.80 9.15 32.44
N ARG A 165 18.38 10.32 32.35
CA ARG A 165 18.70 11.13 33.54
C ARG A 165 17.42 11.51 34.29
N ASN A 166 17.37 11.28 35.59
CA ASN A 166 16.17 11.44 36.42
C ASN A 166 15.63 12.88 36.40
N ASP A 167 16.50 13.89 36.52
CA ASP A 167 16.13 15.30 36.46
C ASP A 167 15.45 15.64 35.12
N VAL A 168 16.05 15.20 34.00
CA VAL A 168 15.50 15.42 32.64
C VAL A 168 14.18 14.68 32.47
N PHE A 169 14.06 13.44 32.93
CA PHE A 169 12.82 12.68 32.87
C PHE A 169 11.66 13.39 33.57
N ARG A 170 11.93 13.97 34.74
CA ARG A 170 10.94 14.76 35.48
C ARG A 170 10.63 16.10 34.79
N ASP A 171 11.66 16.81 34.32
CA ASP A 171 11.51 18.07 33.60
C ASP A 171 10.58 17.94 32.37
N ILE A 172 10.75 16.88 31.58
CA ILE A 172 9.91 16.64 30.40
C ILE A 172 8.53 16.06 30.75
N GLY A 173 8.27 15.69 31.99
CA GLY A 173 7.02 15.09 32.47
C GLY A 173 6.87 13.61 32.10
N GLY A 174 7.96 12.87 31.98
CA GLY A 174 7.98 11.45 31.71
C GLY A 174 7.54 11.09 30.27
N PHE A 175 7.10 9.86 30.06
CA PHE A 175 6.46 9.43 28.81
C PHE A 175 5.09 10.10 28.64
N ALA A 176 4.70 10.37 27.41
CA ALA A 176 3.41 10.99 27.14
C ALA A 176 2.25 10.01 27.43
N ALA A 177 1.37 10.35 28.37
CA ALA A 177 0.23 9.52 28.73
C ALA A 177 -0.72 9.21 27.55
N GLN A 178 -0.76 10.08 26.53
CA GLN A 178 -1.56 9.90 25.32
C GLN A 178 -0.93 8.95 24.28
N ILE A 179 0.30 8.47 24.54
CA ILE A 179 1.04 7.52 23.70
C ILE A 179 1.30 6.28 24.55
N PRO A 180 0.30 5.39 24.72
CA PRO A 180 0.47 4.22 25.56
C PRO A 180 1.42 3.18 24.95
N PHE A 181 1.41 3.03 23.60
CA PHE A 181 2.24 2.12 22.82
C PHE A 181 2.54 2.71 21.46
N LEU A 182 3.68 2.39 20.89
CA LEU A 182 4.10 2.70 19.51
C LEU A 182 4.23 4.21 19.25
N GLY A 183 5.42 4.72 19.42
CA GLY A 183 5.80 6.11 19.18
C GLY A 183 6.25 6.87 20.42
N GLU A 184 6.33 6.21 21.58
CA GLU A 184 6.88 6.77 22.82
C GLU A 184 8.35 7.16 22.68
N GLU A 185 9.12 6.38 21.93
CA GLU A 185 10.54 6.63 21.64
C GLU A 185 10.76 7.92 20.87
N LEU A 186 9.93 8.16 19.84
CA LEU A 186 9.98 9.40 19.07
C LEU A 186 9.61 10.61 19.94
N ASP A 187 8.57 10.47 20.75
CA ASP A 187 8.03 11.57 21.53
C ASP A 187 8.98 11.99 22.68
N ILE A 188 9.49 11.03 23.43
CA ILE A 188 10.39 11.33 24.56
C ILE A 188 11.70 11.95 24.07
N CYS A 189 12.33 11.36 23.03
CA CYS A 189 13.59 11.86 22.49
C CYS A 189 13.41 13.25 21.85
N TRP A 190 12.31 13.49 21.14
CA TRP A 190 12.04 14.83 20.59
C TRP A 190 11.89 15.89 21.66
N ARG A 191 11.23 15.57 22.80
CA ARG A 191 11.12 16.50 23.94
C ARG A 191 12.47 16.77 24.59
N VAL A 192 13.33 15.77 24.69
CA VAL A 192 14.71 15.95 25.14
C VAL A 192 15.49 16.89 24.22
N HIS A 193 15.37 16.75 22.92
CA HIS A 193 15.98 17.68 21.96
C HIS A 193 15.42 19.10 22.07
N LEU A 194 14.13 19.27 22.40
CA LEU A 194 13.56 20.61 22.64
C LEU A 194 14.19 21.34 23.84
N LEU A 195 14.67 20.57 24.83
CA LEU A 195 15.45 21.11 25.95
C LEU A 195 16.89 21.48 25.58
N GLY A 196 17.36 21.05 24.41
CA GLY A 196 18.77 21.15 24.02
C GLY A 196 19.66 20.08 24.64
N ALA A 197 19.07 19.03 25.18
CA ALA A 197 19.80 17.93 25.78
C ALA A 197 20.11 16.83 24.75
N ARG A 198 21.18 16.06 24.99
CA ARG A 198 21.71 15.09 24.04
C ARG A 198 21.01 13.73 24.18
N VAL A 199 20.76 13.10 23.05
CA VAL A 199 20.32 11.70 22.91
C VAL A 199 21.41 10.95 22.17
N MET A 200 21.94 9.87 22.75
CA MET A 200 23.13 9.19 22.22
C MET A 200 22.96 7.67 22.23
N VAL A 201 23.66 7.00 21.36
CA VAL A 201 23.84 5.54 21.40
C VAL A 201 25.28 5.22 21.81
N ASN A 202 25.42 4.30 22.78
CA ASN A 202 26.70 3.72 23.15
C ASN A 202 26.75 2.23 22.71
N PRO A 203 27.41 1.92 21.61
CA PRO A 203 27.49 0.54 21.10
C PRO A 203 28.34 -0.38 21.99
N ALA A 204 29.18 0.15 22.88
CA ALA A 204 29.92 -0.67 23.83
C ALA A 204 28.99 -1.39 24.82
N ALA A 205 27.83 -0.79 25.15
CA ALA A 205 26.77 -1.47 25.87
C ALA A 205 25.97 -2.37 24.90
N VAL A 206 26.03 -3.68 25.10
CA VAL A 206 25.34 -4.66 24.25
C VAL A 206 24.17 -5.29 24.98
N VAL A 207 23.01 -5.33 24.33
CA VAL A 207 21.78 -5.89 24.88
C VAL A 207 21.11 -6.78 23.85
N ARG A 208 20.77 -8.00 24.21
CA ARG A 208 19.95 -8.89 23.38
C ARG A 208 18.48 -8.55 23.56
N HIS A 209 17.75 -8.42 22.48
CA HIS A 209 16.33 -8.10 22.49
C HIS A 209 15.54 -9.09 21.66
N ARG A 210 14.54 -9.72 22.26
CA ARG A 210 13.70 -10.70 21.60
C ARG A 210 12.67 -10.04 20.68
N GLY A 211 12.17 -8.89 21.07
CA GLY A 211 11.04 -8.25 20.43
C GLY A 211 9.70 -8.92 20.71
N GLY A 212 8.62 -8.28 20.28
CA GLY A 212 7.28 -8.86 20.40
C GLY A 212 6.46 -8.34 21.58
N PHE A 213 6.95 -7.42 22.37
CA PHE A 213 6.17 -6.81 23.45
C PHE A 213 4.83 -6.24 22.97
N SER A 214 4.82 -5.54 21.84
CA SER A 214 3.60 -5.01 21.21
C SER A 214 2.63 -6.09 20.73
N VAL A 215 3.13 -7.27 20.37
CA VAL A 215 2.32 -8.42 19.96
C VAL A 215 1.67 -9.07 21.18
N ARG A 216 2.44 -9.29 22.24
CA ARG A 216 1.92 -9.83 23.51
C ARG A 216 0.88 -8.89 24.13
N ALA A 217 1.14 -7.60 24.09
CA ALA A 217 0.20 -6.57 24.55
C ALA A 217 -1.07 -6.45 23.68
N ASN A 218 -1.24 -7.29 22.65
CA ASN A 218 -2.39 -7.35 21.75
C ASN A 218 -2.83 -5.96 21.24
N VAL A 219 -1.87 -5.18 20.73
CA VAL A 219 -2.12 -3.81 20.27
C VAL A 219 -2.91 -3.83 18.97
N ILE A 220 -4.24 -3.86 19.09
CA ILE A 220 -5.16 -3.87 17.93
C ILE A 220 -4.97 -2.58 17.13
N GLY A 221 -4.81 -2.72 15.80
CA GLY A 221 -4.67 -1.58 14.89
C GLY A 221 -3.32 -0.86 15.01
N GLY A 222 -2.24 -1.56 15.36
CA GLY A 222 -0.92 -1.00 15.65
C GLY A 222 -0.41 0.00 14.61
N GLU A 223 -0.50 -0.29 13.30
CA GLU A 223 -0.04 0.66 12.25
C GLU A 223 -0.81 1.99 12.27
N ALA A 224 -2.13 1.94 12.42
CA ALA A 224 -2.96 3.16 12.44
C ALA A 224 -2.72 3.98 13.72
N ARG A 225 -2.48 3.30 14.83
CA ARG A 225 -2.16 3.93 16.12
C ARG A 225 -0.78 4.60 16.08
N ALA A 226 0.23 3.89 15.60
CA ALA A 226 1.58 4.42 15.41
C ALA A 226 1.58 5.67 14.53
N GLU A 227 0.86 5.65 13.40
CA GLU A 227 0.73 6.80 12.51
C GLU A 227 0.03 8.00 13.19
N ARG A 228 -1.02 7.75 13.99
CA ARG A 228 -1.68 8.82 14.76
C ARG A 228 -0.76 9.42 15.80
N HIS A 229 -0.01 8.60 16.56
CA HIS A 229 0.96 9.08 17.55
C HIS A 229 2.08 9.87 16.89
N ARG A 230 2.65 9.36 15.79
CA ARG A 230 3.67 10.05 15.01
C ARG A 230 3.19 11.44 14.54
N VAL A 231 2.04 11.51 13.87
CA VAL A 231 1.48 12.78 13.38
C VAL A 231 1.23 13.77 14.53
N ARG A 232 0.66 13.31 15.64
CA ARG A 232 0.44 14.15 16.84
C ARG A 232 1.76 14.64 17.44
N THR A 233 2.78 13.81 17.56
CA THR A 233 4.11 14.21 18.04
C THR A 233 4.73 15.26 17.14
N VAL A 234 4.77 15.00 15.83
CA VAL A 234 5.30 15.95 14.82
C VAL A 234 4.61 17.30 14.92
N VAL A 235 3.27 17.33 14.94
CA VAL A 235 2.50 18.57 15.00
C VAL A 235 2.66 19.27 16.33
N SER A 236 2.78 18.54 17.46
CA SER A 236 2.96 19.12 18.79
C SER A 236 4.37 19.69 19.00
N CYS A 237 5.40 19.01 18.51
CA CYS A 237 6.79 19.39 18.73
C CYS A 237 7.32 20.42 17.72
N THR A 238 6.73 20.54 16.54
CA THR A 238 7.15 21.53 15.52
C THR A 238 6.77 22.97 15.91
N SER A 239 7.60 23.95 15.56
CA SER A 239 7.30 25.38 15.75
C SER A 239 6.09 25.85 14.93
N LEU A 240 5.33 26.85 15.44
CA LEU A 240 4.13 27.35 14.76
C LEU A 240 4.41 27.88 13.36
N SER A 241 5.51 28.60 13.18
CA SER A 241 5.91 29.18 11.90
C SER A 241 6.14 28.14 10.80
N ARG A 242 6.51 26.91 11.15
CA ARG A 242 6.79 25.81 10.22
C ARG A 242 5.64 24.83 10.06
N LEU A 243 4.62 24.96 10.90
CA LEU A 243 3.51 24.02 10.94
C LEU A 243 2.80 23.87 9.57
N PRO A 244 2.50 24.94 8.79
CA PRO A 244 1.87 24.79 7.49
C PRO A 244 2.70 23.95 6.51
N VAL A 245 4.02 24.16 6.46
CA VAL A 245 4.93 23.40 5.59
C VAL A 245 5.00 21.94 6.02
N VAL A 246 5.00 21.66 7.31
CA VAL A 246 5.02 20.29 7.84
C VAL A 246 3.70 19.57 7.56
N LEU A 247 2.56 20.23 7.73
CA LEU A 247 1.25 19.65 7.40
C LEU A 247 1.14 19.34 5.91
N LEU A 248 1.57 20.26 5.04
CA LEU A 248 1.62 20.00 3.60
C LEU A 248 2.53 18.81 3.27
N ARG A 249 3.70 18.73 3.89
CA ARG A 249 4.62 17.59 3.72
C ARG A 249 3.99 16.28 4.17
N LEU A 250 3.34 16.24 5.34
CA LEU A 250 2.66 15.06 5.85
C LEU A 250 1.57 14.60 4.88
N LEU A 251 0.79 15.54 4.33
CA LEU A 251 -0.27 15.26 3.36
C LEU A 251 0.30 14.69 2.06
N VAL A 252 1.29 15.37 1.47
CA VAL A 252 1.94 14.92 0.22
C VAL A 252 2.57 13.54 0.41
N GLN A 253 3.22 13.30 1.54
CA GLN A 253 3.83 12.01 1.82
C GLN A 253 2.77 10.92 2.04
N ALA A 254 1.68 11.20 2.76
CA ALA A 254 0.58 10.26 2.95
C ALA A 254 -0.12 9.90 1.63
N LEU A 255 -0.31 10.88 0.73
CA LEU A 255 -0.82 10.65 -0.62
C LEU A 255 0.15 9.81 -1.45
N ALA A 256 1.44 10.15 -1.44
CA ALA A 256 2.47 9.37 -2.14
C ALA A 256 2.54 7.93 -1.62
N ASP A 257 2.51 7.72 -0.30
CA ASP A 257 2.49 6.41 0.33
C ASP A 257 1.22 5.61 -0.03
N THR A 258 0.08 6.28 -0.15
CA THR A 258 -1.18 5.64 -0.58
C THR A 258 -1.07 5.19 -2.03
N VAL A 259 -0.63 6.08 -2.91
CA VAL A 259 -0.45 5.80 -4.34
C VAL A 259 0.59 4.69 -4.54
N LEU A 260 1.79 4.84 -3.99
CA LEU A 260 2.84 3.81 -4.08
C LEU A 260 2.43 2.51 -3.38
N GLY A 261 1.65 2.60 -2.30
CA GLY A 261 1.10 1.46 -1.59
C GLY A 261 0.08 0.67 -2.41
N LEU A 262 -0.70 1.32 -3.27
CA LEU A 262 -1.58 0.65 -4.23
C LEU A 262 -0.77 -0.25 -5.19
N PHE A 263 0.39 0.21 -5.65
CA PHE A 263 1.29 -0.58 -6.50
C PHE A 263 1.87 -1.81 -5.78
N ASN A 264 2.20 -1.67 -4.49
CA ASN A 264 2.86 -2.71 -3.70
C ASN A 264 1.90 -3.55 -2.84
N GLY A 265 0.59 -3.30 -2.91
CA GLY A 265 -0.41 -3.94 -2.05
C GLY A 265 -0.38 -3.49 -0.57
N ARG A 266 0.41 -2.46 -0.24
CA ARG A 266 0.59 -1.92 1.13
C ARG A 266 -0.11 -0.58 1.37
N TYR A 267 -1.19 -0.30 0.65
CA TYR A 267 -1.94 0.97 0.71
C TYR A 267 -2.52 1.29 2.10
N ARG A 268 -2.66 0.29 2.97
CA ARG A 268 -3.20 0.47 4.33
C ARG A 268 -2.42 1.48 5.15
N ARG A 269 -1.07 1.54 5.00
CA ARG A 269 -0.22 2.51 5.69
C ARG A 269 -0.48 3.94 5.25
N GLY A 270 -0.60 4.16 3.94
CA GLY A 270 -0.94 5.49 3.40
C GLY A 270 -2.31 5.96 3.88
N LEU A 271 -3.31 5.07 3.84
CA LEU A 271 -4.65 5.36 4.38
C LEU A 271 -4.62 5.62 5.89
N ALA A 272 -3.79 4.90 6.65
CA ALA A 272 -3.62 5.15 8.09
C ALA A 272 -3.04 6.56 8.33
N ALA A 273 -2.04 6.97 7.54
CA ALA A 273 -1.47 8.31 7.61
C ALA A 273 -2.48 9.40 7.23
N LEU A 274 -3.28 9.20 6.16
CA LEU A 274 -4.35 10.14 5.78
C LEU A 274 -5.42 10.25 6.88
N ARG A 275 -5.83 9.13 7.47
CA ARG A 275 -6.76 9.11 8.60
C ARG A 275 -6.18 9.81 9.83
N ALA A 276 -4.89 9.64 10.11
CA ALA A 276 -4.22 10.31 11.20
C ALA A 276 -4.17 11.84 11.00
N ILE A 277 -3.97 12.30 9.77
CA ILE A 277 -4.01 13.73 9.42
C ILE A 277 -5.45 14.25 9.56
N GLY A 278 -6.45 13.53 9.03
CA GLY A 278 -7.86 13.90 9.19
C GLY A 278 -8.31 13.96 10.66
N ALA A 279 -7.82 13.06 11.49
CA ALA A 279 -8.09 13.05 12.93
C ALA A 279 -7.53 14.28 13.66
N LEU A 280 -6.54 14.99 13.10
CA LEU A 280 -6.04 16.24 13.69
C LEU A 280 -7.14 17.31 13.84
N VAL A 281 -8.13 17.32 12.96
CA VAL A 281 -9.26 18.27 13.04
C VAL A 281 -10.02 18.10 14.36
N VAL A 282 -10.22 16.84 14.78
CA VAL A 282 -10.87 16.51 16.07
C VAL A 282 -9.88 16.67 17.23
N ASP A 283 -8.61 16.38 16.99
CA ASP A 283 -7.55 16.41 18.00
C ASP A 283 -7.00 17.84 18.26
N VAL A 284 -7.48 18.89 17.57
CA VAL A 284 -6.99 20.28 17.73
C VAL A 284 -6.91 20.73 19.19
N PRO A 285 -7.95 20.54 20.05
CA PRO A 285 -7.87 20.95 21.44
C PRO A 285 -6.76 20.21 22.22
N ALA A 286 -6.62 18.91 22.00
CA ALA A 286 -5.61 18.07 22.67
C ALA A 286 -4.19 18.45 22.19
N VAL A 287 -3.99 18.70 20.90
CA VAL A 287 -2.73 19.17 20.34
C VAL A 287 -2.39 20.56 20.90
N ALA A 288 -3.37 21.47 20.97
CA ALA A 288 -3.16 22.81 21.53
C ALA A 288 -2.79 22.76 23.03
N ALA A 289 -3.48 21.94 23.80
CA ALA A 289 -3.14 21.72 25.23
C ALA A 289 -1.71 21.18 25.36
N ARG A 290 -1.36 20.17 24.58
CA ARG A 290 -0.01 19.60 24.58
C ARG A 290 1.06 20.62 24.17
N ARG A 291 0.80 21.45 23.17
CA ARG A 291 1.72 22.54 22.76
C ARG A 291 1.95 23.54 23.88
N ARG A 292 0.94 23.82 24.72
CA ARG A 292 1.09 24.67 25.91
C ARG A 292 2.01 24.04 26.95
N THR A 293 1.85 22.73 27.22
CA THR A 293 2.75 22.00 28.16
C THR A 293 4.18 21.91 27.63
N LEU A 294 4.38 21.83 26.29
CA LEU A 294 5.69 21.78 25.66
C LEU A 294 6.38 23.17 25.54
N LYS A 295 5.64 24.26 25.75
CA LYS A 295 6.20 25.63 25.60
C LYS A 295 7.42 25.89 26.50
N PRO A 296 7.42 25.55 27.80
CA PRO A 296 8.58 25.75 28.70
C PRO A 296 9.78 24.86 28.35
N LEU A 297 9.54 23.72 27.66
CA LEU A 297 10.61 22.80 27.24
C LEU A 297 11.39 23.30 26.01
N ARG A 298 10.86 24.28 25.27
CA ARG A 298 11.52 24.81 24.07
C ARG A 298 12.64 25.77 24.43
N ARG A 299 13.79 25.24 24.87
CA ARG A 299 14.99 26.00 25.23
C ARG A 299 15.91 26.28 24.03
N VAL A 300 15.78 25.47 22.96
CA VAL A 300 16.56 25.65 21.73
C VAL A 300 15.69 26.03 20.53
N PRO A 301 16.25 26.74 19.54
CA PRO A 301 15.55 27.05 18.31
C PRO A 301 15.12 25.78 17.56
N GLY A 302 13.93 25.77 16.98
CA GLY A 302 13.46 24.62 16.20
C GLY A 302 14.32 24.29 14.96
N SER A 303 15.22 25.19 14.56
CA SER A 303 16.22 24.94 13.51
C SER A 303 17.29 23.94 13.91
N GLU A 304 17.70 23.95 15.18
CA GLU A 304 18.68 23.01 15.72
C GLU A 304 18.10 21.60 15.73
N VAL A 305 16.90 21.43 16.27
CA VAL A 305 16.22 20.11 16.29
C VAL A 305 16.02 19.57 14.86
N ILE A 306 15.68 20.44 13.90
CA ILE A 306 15.55 20.03 12.49
C ILE A 306 16.92 19.69 11.87
N GLY A 307 17.99 20.31 12.35
CA GLY A 307 19.35 19.99 11.94
C GLY A 307 19.75 18.54 12.27
N LEU A 308 19.18 17.98 13.33
CA LEU A 308 19.39 16.60 13.74
C LEU A 308 18.56 15.59 12.90
N GLN A 309 17.57 16.06 12.15
CA GLN A 309 16.71 15.21 11.34
C GLN A 309 17.28 15.00 9.94
N LEU A 310 17.00 13.84 9.37
CA LEU A 310 17.38 13.51 7.99
C LEU A 310 16.74 14.49 7.00
N ARG A 311 17.53 14.99 6.04
CA ARG A 311 17.03 15.86 4.97
C ARG A 311 16.20 15.10 3.93
N SER A 312 16.51 13.82 3.71
CA SER A 312 15.80 12.91 2.80
C SER A 312 14.62 12.24 3.50
N SER A 313 13.67 11.70 2.71
CA SER A 313 12.62 10.86 3.27
C SER A 313 13.22 9.56 3.82
N ALA A 314 12.99 9.30 5.09
CA ALA A 314 13.37 8.10 5.81
C ALA A 314 12.91 6.83 5.08
N ARG A 315 11.70 6.85 4.54
CA ARG A 315 11.11 5.72 3.81
C ARG A 315 11.79 5.45 2.46
N LEU A 316 12.19 6.50 1.74
CA LEU A 316 12.94 6.31 0.50
C LEU A 316 14.35 5.75 0.79
N ALA A 317 14.97 6.20 1.87
CA ALA A 317 16.27 5.70 2.29
C ALA A 317 16.19 4.22 2.74
N SER A 318 15.22 3.86 3.58
CA SER A 318 15.02 2.46 4.00
C SER A 318 14.63 1.54 2.84
N PHE A 319 13.79 2.02 1.92
CA PHE A 319 13.44 1.28 0.72
C PHE A 319 14.65 1.04 -0.20
N ALA A 320 15.53 2.04 -0.34
CA ALA A 320 16.75 1.91 -1.12
C ALA A 320 17.74 0.95 -0.46
N ARG A 321 17.86 0.97 0.88
CA ARG A 321 18.72 0.05 1.66
C ARG A 321 18.17 -1.38 1.60
N HIS A 322 16.93 -1.60 1.93
CA HIS A 322 16.30 -2.93 1.85
C HIS A 322 16.43 -3.58 0.46
N ARG A 323 16.38 -2.78 -0.60
CA ARG A 323 16.67 -3.26 -1.95
C ARG A 323 18.14 -3.61 -2.18
N ARG A 324 19.08 -2.96 -1.48
CA ARG A 324 20.52 -3.31 -1.55
C ARG A 324 20.79 -4.63 -0.81
N ALA A 325 20.26 -4.76 0.41
CA ALA A 325 20.39 -5.98 1.20
C ALA A 325 19.80 -7.21 0.49
N LEU A 326 18.60 -7.11 -0.10
CA LEU A 326 18.02 -8.18 -0.91
C LEU A 326 18.87 -8.53 -2.15
N ARG A 327 19.65 -7.60 -2.68
CA ARG A 327 20.57 -7.87 -3.79
C ARG A 327 21.82 -8.62 -3.34
N GLU A 328 22.38 -8.26 -2.21
CA GLU A 328 23.55 -8.92 -1.65
C GLU A 328 23.26 -10.37 -1.28
N LEU A 329 22.08 -10.65 -0.71
CA LEU A 329 21.61 -12.00 -0.43
C LEU A 329 21.38 -12.84 -1.70
N THR A 330 20.95 -12.22 -2.81
CA THR A 330 20.75 -12.91 -4.10
C THR A 330 22.03 -13.02 -4.93
N THR A 331 23.07 -12.25 -4.64
CA THR A 331 24.35 -12.31 -5.34
C THR A 331 25.30 -13.33 -4.76
N SER A 332 25.10 -13.78 -3.53
CA SER A 332 26.00 -14.75 -2.87
C SER A 332 25.85 -16.19 -3.38
N GLU A 333 24.74 -16.53 -4.09
CA GLU A 333 24.47 -17.92 -4.51
C GLU A 333 24.38 -18.18 -6.02
N ALA A 334 24.61 -17.20 -6.90
CA ALA A 334 24.49 -17.38 -8.35
C ALA A 334 25.84 -17.36 -9.09
N PRO A 335 26.09 -18.32 -10.02
CA PRO A 335 27.31 -18.33 -10.81
C PRO A 335 27.39 -17.10 -11.73
N ALA A 336 28.61 -16.56 -11.86
CA ALA A 336 28.97 -15.25 -12.44
C ALA A 336 28.49 -14.94 -13.89
N VAL A 337 28.04 -15.91 -14.65
CA VAL A 337 27.68 -15.75 -16.09
C VAL A 337 26.25 -15.25 -16.30
N GLY A 338 25.33 -15.45 -15.32
CA GLY A 338 23.93 -14.99 -15.40
C GLY A 338 23.72 -13.53 -14.95
N GLN A 339 24.72 -12.93 -14.30
CA GLN A 339 24.58 -11.62 -13.65
C GLN A 339 24.61 -10.40 -14.61
N ALA A 340 25.23 -10.54 -15.78
CA ALA A 340 25.37 -9.43 -16.73
C ALA A 340 24.07 -9.01 -17.43
N LEU A 341 23.03 -9.82 -17.35
CA LEU A 341 21.77 -9.62 -18.09
C LEU A 341 20.49 -9.61 -17.20
N ALA A 342 20.61 -9.73 -15.87
CA ALA A 342 19.46 -9.53 -14.99
C ALA A 342 19.09 -8.04 -14.98
N PRO A 343 17.91 -7.64 -15.47
CA PRO A 343 17.51 -6.24 -15.47
C PRO A 343 17.38 -5.77 -14.02
N THR A 344 18.22 -4.83 -13.68
CA THR A 344 18.27 -4.22 -12.36
C THR A 344 16.90 -3.66 -12.01
N SER A 345 16.47 -3.72 -10.75
CA SER A 345 15.23 -3.08 -10.26
C SER A 345 15.16 -1.57 -10.60
N ARG A 346 16.28 -0.95 -10.94
CA ARG A 346 16.38 0.41 -11.49
C ARG A 346 15.77 0.49 -12.89
N GLY A 347 16.00 -0.48 -13.76
CA GLY A 347 15.41 -0.50 -15.10
C GLY A 347 13.89 -0.58 -15.05
N VAL A 348 13.33 -1.45 -14.20
CA VAL A 348 11.87 -1.56 -14.01
C VAL A 348 11.26 -0.25 -13.48
N SER A 349 11.93 0.40 -12.52
CA SER A 349 11.46 1.68 -11.98
C SER A 349 11.57 2.81 -13.01
N LEU A 350 12.66 2.84 -13.81
CA LEU A 350 12.85 3.82 -14.87
C LEU A 350 11.80 3.69 -15.97
N VAL A 351 11.46 2.48 -16.40
CA VAL A 351 10.39 2.26 -17.39
C VAL A 351 9.03 2.69 -16.83
N GLY A 352 8.73 2.38 -15.55
CA GLY A 352 7.50 2.85 -14.91
C GLY A 352 7.40 4.39 -14.84
N ILE A 353 8.49 5.05 -14.49
CA ILE A 353 8.59 6.52 -14.52
C ILE A 353 8.46 7.03 -15.95
N ALA A 354 9.10 6.40 -16.94
CA ALA A 354 9.00 6.79 -18.34
C ALA A 354 7.54 6.69 -18.85
N VAL A 355 6.83 5.61 -18.55
CA VAL A 355 5.41 5.47 -18.90
C VAL A 355 4.57 6.57 -18.25
N LEU A 356 4.79 6.84 -16.96
CA LEU A 356 4.09 7.92 -16.26
C LEU A 356 4.39 9.29 -16.89
N LEU A 357 5.65 9.57 -17.21
CA LEU A 357 6.06 10.83 -17.84
C LEU A 357 5.47 10.96 -19.24
N VAL A 358 5.44 9.88 -20.03
CA VAL A 358 4.80 9.88 -21.37
C VAL A 358 3.31 10.20 -21.24
N VAL A 359 2.60 9.59 -20.29
CA VAL A 359 1.18 9.88 -20.05
C VAL A 359 0.99 11.33 -19.60
N LEU A 360 1.75 11.82 -18.63
CA LEU A 360 1.63 13.18 -18.13
C LEU A 360 2.00 14.22 -19.18
N PHE A 361 3.09 13.99 -19.91
CA PHE A 361 3.52 14.89 -20.98
C PHE A 361 2.56 14.87 -22.16
N GLY A 362 2.08 13.68 -22.55
CA GLY A 362 1.05 13.53 -23.57
C GLY A 362 -0.27 14.20 -23.21
N SER A 363 -0.62 14.20 -21.92
CA SER A 363 -1.84 14.81 -21.38
C SER A 363 -1.67 16.28 -20.96
N ARG A 364 -0.50 16.92 -21.21
CA ARG A 364 -0.22 18.28 -20.72
C ARG A 364 -1.25 19.32 -21.16
N SER A 365 -1.75 19.22 -22.38
CA SER A 365 -2.79 20.13 -22.87
C SER A 365 -4.09 19.99 -22.06
N PHE A 366 -4.47 18.79 -21.68
CA PHE A 366 -5.64 18.56 -20.84
C PHE A 366 -5.44 19.08 -19.41
N ILE A 367 -4.21 18.98 -18.89
CA ILE A 367 -3.88 19.44 -17.55
C ILE A 367 -3.91 20.97 -17.46
N PHE A 368 -3.36 21.66 -18.47
CA PHE A 368 -3.22 23.13 -18.45
C PHE A 368 -4.40 23.87 -19.08
N ASN A 369 -5.00 23.30 -20.13
CA ASN A 369 -6.07 23.96 -20.90
C ASN A 369 -7.45 23.33 -20.68
N GLY A 370 -7.54 22.25 -19.87
CA GLY A 370 -8.74 21.44 -19.73
C GLY A 370 -8.99 20.49 -20.91
N VAL A 371 -9.94 19.61 -20.72
CA VAL A 371 -10.35 18.63 -21.74
C VAL A 371 -11.29 19.30 -22.73
N ALA A 372 -11.01 19.20 -24.03
CA ALA A 372 -11.89 19.75 -25.06
C ALA A 372 -13.25 19.06 -25.07
N ASN A 373 -14.31 19.80 -25.37
CA ASN A 373 -15.67 19.27 -25.49
C ASN A 373 -15.81 18.47 -26.79
N ILE A 374 -15.49 17.17 -26.72
CA ILE A 374 -15.56 16.22 -27.86
C ILE A 374 -16.32 14.98 -27.38
N GLY A 375 -17.32 14.57 -28.13
CA GLY A 375 -18.11 13.38 -27.80
C GLY A 375 -18.72 13.43 -26.42
N GLN A 376 -18.37 12.46 -25.56
CA GLN A 376 -18.80 12.39 -24.15
C GLN A 376 -17.94 13.24 -23.19
N PHE A 377 -16.89 13.88 -23.69
CA PHE A 377 -16.08 14.80 -22.89
C PHE A 377 -16.79 16.15 -22.80
N VAL A 378 -17.84 16.17 -22.02
CA VAL A 378 -18.59 17.38 -21.67
C VAL A 378 -18.49 17.58 -20.15
N PRO A 379 -18.61 18.82 -19.65
CA PRO A 379 -18.63 19.06 -18.20
C PRO A 379 -19.62 18.11 -17.52
N LEU A 380 -19.17 17.49 -16.42
CA LEU A 380 -19.96 16.47 -15.72
C LEU A 380 -21.24 17.04 -15.05
N ALA A 381 -21.27 18.36 -14.84
CA ALA A 381 -22.44 19.13 -14.45
C ALA A 381 -22.36 20.52 -15.07
N SER A 382 -23.48 21.27 -15.10
CA SER A 382 -23.48 22.67 -15.54
C SER A 382 -22.51 23.51 -14.70
N ALA A 383 -21.93 24.54 -15.27
CA ALA A 383 -20.96 25.38 -14.59
C ALA A 383 -21.49 25.99 -13.28
N ASP A 384 -22.79 26.26 -13.24
CA ASP A 384 -23.49 26.87 -12.11
C ASP A 384 -24.02 25.85 -11.10
N ALA A 385 -23.95 24.51 -11.41
CA ALA A 385 -24.48 23.48 -10.55
C ALA A 385 -23.67 23.36 -9.25
N THR A 386 -24.35 23.53 -8.14
CA THR A 386 -23.79 23.29 -6.83
C THR A 386 -23.92 21.80 -6.42
N ALA A 387 -23.03 21.35 -5.56
CA ALA A 387 -23.10 19.98 -5.03
C ALA A 387 -24.45 19.70 -4.32
N PHE A 388 -25.03 20.71 -3.67
CA PHE A 388 -26.34 20.61 -3.00
C PHE A 388 -27.50 20.52 -3.98
N GLU A 389 -27.46 21.22 -5.10
CA GLU A 389 -28.46 21.10 -6.17
C GLU A 389 -28.43 19.71 -6.79
N LEU A 390 -27.24 19.14 -7.05
CA LEU A 390 -27.11 17.78 -7.51
C LEU A 390 -27.63 16.76 -6.49
N LEU A 391 -27.41 16.98 -5.20
CA LEU A 391 -27.95 16.14 -4.15
C LEU A 391 -29.49 16.20 -4.11
N ARG A 392 -30.05 17.39 -4.25
CA ARG A 392 -31.52 17.57 -4.35
C ARG A 392 -32.07 16.88 -5.59
N ALA A 393 -31.45 17.06 -6.75
CA ALA A 393 -31.86 16.41 -7.99
C ALA A 393 -31.81 14.87 -7.87
N TYR A 394 -30.76 14.34 -7.21
CA TYR A 394 -30.65 12.90 -6.94
C TYR A 394 -31.74 12.39 -6.01
N SER A 395 -32.09 13.13 -4.96
CA SER A 395 -33.07 12.73 -3.95
C SER A 395 -34.50 13.01 -4.34
N ALA A 396 -34.75 13.88 -5.34
CA ALA A 396 -36.11 14.32 -5.69
C ALA A 396 -36.99 13.21 -6.27
N GLY A 397 -36.40 12.18 -6.92
CA GLY A 397 -37.16 11.13 -7.58
C GLY A 397 -38.07 11.63 -8.73
N TRP A 398 -37.78 12.81 -9.26
CA TRP A 398 -38.58 13.50 -10.27
C TRP A 398 -37.72 14.05 -11.38
N ALA A 399 -38.00 13.67 -12.63
CA ALA A 399 -37.34 14.24 -13.80
C ALA A 399 -38.09 15.47 -14.28
N PRO A 400 -37.48 16.67 -14.28
CA PRO A 400 -38.09 17.86 -14.84
C PRO A 400 -38.03 17.78 -16.37
N GLY A 401 -39.19 17.72 -17.01
CA GLY A 401 -39.35 17.74 -18.44
C GLY A 401 -40.81 17.91 -18.77
N TRP A 402 -41.21 18.90 -19.60
CA TRP A 402 -42.61 19.23 -19.88
C TRP A 402 -43.46 19.32 -18.58
N PHE A 403 -44.26 18.29 -18.29
CA PHE A 403 -45.06 18.21 -17.05
C PHE A 403 -44.32 17.46 -15.93
N GLY A 404 -43.08 16.99 -16.16
CA GLY A 404 -42.32 16.14 -15.25
C GLY A 404 -42.86 14.71 -15.11
N ALA A 405 -42.04 13.79 -14.66
CA ALA A 405 -42.41 12.40 -14.39
C ALA A 405 -41.62 11.84 -13.18
N PRO A 406 -42.22 10.91 -12.40
CA PRO A 406 -41.47 10.16 -11.41
C PRO A 406 -40.36 9.39 -12.08
N SER A 407 -39.13 9.65 -11.69
CA SER A 407 -37.95 8.98 -12.27
C SER A 407 -36.79 9.02 -11.30
N ALA A 408 -36.20 7.86 -11.06
CA ALA A 408 -34.95 7.78 -10.30
C ALA A 408 -33.81 8.43 -11.10
N ALA A 409 -33.11 9.35 -10.48
CA ALA A 409 -31.93 9.98 -11.07
C ALA A 409 -30.77 8.97 -11.21
N PRO A 410 -29.93 9.07 -12.26
CA PRO A 410 -28.75 8.24 -12.38
C PRO A 410 -27.82 8.35 -11.18
N SER A 411 -27.22 7.24 -10.77
CA SER A 411 -26.28 7.20 -9.62
C SER A 411 -25.08 8.13 -9.82
N LEU A 412 -24.78 8.50 -11.08
CA LEU A 412 -23.77 9.50 -11.40
C LEU A 412 -24.07 10.86 -10.75
N VAL A 413 -25.34 11.29 -10.74
CA VAL A 413 -25.73 12.57 -10.13
C VAL A 413 -25.45 12.58 -8.63
N GLY A 414 -25.76 11.47 -7.95
CA GLY A 414 -25.43 11.29 -6.52
C GLY A 414 -23.91 11.24 -6.28
N ALA A 415 -23.17 10.55 -7.13
CA ALA A 415 -21.69 10.50 -7.03
C ALA A 415 -21.07 11.89 -7.25
N LEU A 416 -21.59 12.67 -8.21
CA LEU A 416 -21.12 14.02 -8.49
C LEU A 416 -21.46 15.00 -7.34
N SER A 417 -22.58 14.84 -6.63
CA SER A 417 -22.88 15.66 -5.46
C SER A 417 -21.80 15.52 -4.38
N VAL A 418 -21.33 14.29 -4.12
CA VAL A 418 -20.25 14.01 -3.14
C VAL A 418 -18.88 14.48 -3.66
N LEU A 419 -18.57 14.18 -4.91
CA LEU A 419 -17.30 14.58 -5.54
C LEU A 419 -17.20 16.10 -5.68
N GLY A 420 -18.31 16.79 -5.95
CA GLY A 420 -18.36 18.24 -6.05
C GLY A 420 -18.01 18.95 -4.74
N ILE A 421 -18.41 18.40 -3.61
CA ILE A 421 -17.99 18.91 -2.28
C ILE A 421 -16.48 18.77 -2.11
N ALA A 422 -15.93 17.61 -2.47
CA ALA A 422 -14.49 17.34 -2.35
C ALA A 422 -13.63 18.16 -3.33
N TRP A 423 -14.17 18.50 -4.50
CA TRP A 423 -13.45 19.15 -5.61
C TRP A 423 -13.73 20.66 -5.71
N LEU A 424 -14.39 21.25 -4.72
CA LEU A 424 -14.71 22.69 -4.65
C LEU A 424 -15.43 23.24 -5.91
N GLY A 425 -16.24 22.40 -6.56
CA GLY A 425 -17.12 22.80 -7.67
C GLY A 425 -16.47 22.95 -9.06
N SER A 426 -15.18 22.60 -9.23
CA SER A 426 -14.53 22.64 -10.56
C SER A 426 -14.85 21.40 -11.40
N TRP A 427 -15.97 21.40 -12.14
CA TRP A 427 -16.39 20.28 -12.97
C TRP A 427 -15.44 19.97 -14.13
N ALA A 428 -14.83 20.99 -14.74
CA ALA A 428 -13.81 20.82 -15.76
C ALA A 428 -12.55 20.15 -15.20
N GLY A 429 -12.12 20.57 -14.02
CA GLY A 429 -10.98 19.95 -13.31
C GLY A 429 -11.28 18.49 -12.93
N LEU A 430 -12.50 18.17 -12.52
CA LEU A 430 -12.92 16.81 -12.23
C LEU A 430 -12.90 15.94 -13.50
N LEU A 431 -13.39 16.45 -14.63
CA LEU A 431 -13.32 15.75 -15.91
C LEU A 431 -11.86 15.48 -16.32
N THR A 432 -10.97 16.47 -16.18
CA THR A 432 -9.54 16.31 -16.43
C THR A 432 -8.94 15.22 -15.56
N LEU A 433 -9.28 15.18 -14.28
CA LEU A 433 -8.85 14.14 -13.34
C LEU A 433 -9.33 12.75 -13.76
N VAL A 434 -10.58 12.62 -14.20
CA VAL A 434 -11.15 11.36 -14.67
C VAL A 434 -10.41 10.88 -15.92
N VAL A 435 -10.17 11.75 -16.90
CA VAL A 435 -9.49 11.40 -18.16
C VAL A 435 -8.03 11.02 -17.91
N VAL A 436 -7.25 11.90 -17.30
CA VAL A 436 -5.82 11.67 -17.05
C VAL A 436 -5.62 10.55 -16.03
N GLY A 437 -6.47 10.49 -15.00
CA GLY A 437 -6.45 9.42 -14.00
C GLY A 437 -6.71 8.06 -14.61
N SER A 438 -7.64 7.94 -15.54
CA SER A 438 -7.92 6.69 -16.25
C SER A 438 -6.73 6.18 -17.05
N LEU A 439 -5.98 7.07 -17.74
CA LEU A 439 -4.77 6.71 -18.49
C LEU A 439 -3.64 6.20 -17.57
N ILE A 440 -3.66 6.52 -16.30
CA ILE A 440 -2.70 6.03 -15.29
C ILE A 440 -3.21 4.74 -14.63
N VAL A 441 -4.50 4.69 -14.27
CA VAL A 441 -5.10 3.59 -13.52
C VAL A 441 -5.13 2.29 -14.33
N GLY A 442 -5.38 2.34 -15.63
CA GLY A 442 -5.41 1.16 -16.53
C GLY A 442 -4.06 0.41 -16.55
N PRO A 443 -2.95 1.06 -16.93
CA PRO A 443 -1.62 0.43 -16.92
C PRO A 443 -1.19 -0.08 -15.53
N ILE A 444 -1.58 0.59 -14.44
CA ILE A 444 -1.35 0.10 -13.08
C ILE A 444 -2.09 -1.22 -12.84
N GLY A 445 -3.34 -1.31 -13.24
CA GLY A 445 -4.12 -2.54 -13.15
C GLY A 445 -3.47 -3.69 -13.94
N ALA A 446 -3.02 -3.42 -15.17
CA ALA A 446 -2.30 -4.37 -16.00
C ALA A 446 -0.96 -4.80 -15.38
N TRP A 447 -0.20 -3.87 -14.78
CA TRP A 447 1.01 -4.17 -14.03
C TRP A 447 0.75 -5.15 -12.88
N ARG A 448 -0.33 -4.97 -12.13
CA ARG A 448 -0.74 -5.89 -11.07
C ARG A 448 -1.09 -7.27 -11.63
N LEU A 449 -1.83 -7.30 -12.73
CA LEU A 449 -2.24 -8.52 -13.42
C LEU A 449 -1.04 -9.30 -13.95
N GLY A 450 -0.02 -8.63 -14.48
CA GLY A 450 1.24 -9.24 -14.96
C GLY A 450 1.98 -10.07 -13.90
N GLY A 451 1.70 -9.86 -12.61
CA GLY A 451 2.25 -10.65 -11.50
C GLY A 451 1.88 -12.14 -11.53
N VAL A 452 0.82 -12.51 -12.25
CA VAL A 452 0.44 -13.92 -12.46
C VAL A 452 1.42 -14.65 -13.38
N ILE A 453 1.96 -13.94 -14.34
CA ILE A 453 2.81 -14.50 -15.40
C ILE A 453 4.27 -14.59 -14.93
N GLY A 454 4.74 -13.55 -14.19
CA GLY A 454 6.14 -13.50 -13.79
C GLY A 454 6.49 -12.40 -12.80
N GLY A 455 7.80 -12.21 -12.59
CA GLY A 455 8.37 -11.20 -11.69
C GLY A 455 8.18 -9.75 -12.18
N ALA A 456 9.03 -8.85 -11.68
CA ALA A 456 8.93 -7.41 -11.92
C ALA A 456 8.96 -7.02 -13.41
N ASN A 457 9.76 -7.73 -14.22
CA ASN A 457 9.86 -7.47 -15.66
C ASN A 457 8.56 -7.82 -16.41
N ALA A 458 7.93 -8.95 -16.08
CA ALA A 458 6.64 -9.34 -16.65
C ALA A 458 5.56 -8.34 -16.29
N ARG A 459 5.54 -7.86 -15.05
CA ARG A 459 4.61 -6.81 -14.60
C ARG A 459 4.78 -5.52 -15.42
N MET A 460 6.04 -5.13 -15.68
CA MET A 460 6.33 -3.94 -16.45
C MET A 460 5.95 -4.10 -17.93
N CYS A 461 6.24 -5.28 -18.54
CA CYS A 461 5.80 -5.61 -19.86
C CYS A 461 4.27 -5.49 -19.99
N ALA A 462 3.53 -6.02 -19.01
CA ALA A 462 2.07 -5.90 -18.99
C ALA A 462 1.60 -4.43 -18.98
N ALA A 463 2.20 -3.59 -18.15
CA ALA A 463 1.85 -2.16 -18.09
C ALA A 463 2.12 -1.44 -19.41
N VAL A 464 3.28 -1.69 -20.04
CA VAL A 464 3.69 -1.08 -21.30
C VAL A 464 2.78 -1.52 -22.43
N VAL A 465 2.56 -2.83 -22.59
CA VAL A 465 1.71 -3.38 -23.67
C VAL A 465 0.27 -2.87 -23.53
N TYR A 466 -0.27 -2.84 -22.32
CA TYR A 466 -1.62 -2.34 -22.08
C TYR A 466 -1.76 -0.86 -22.38
N ALA A 467 -0.77 -0.05 -21.99
CA ALA A 467 -0.74 1.38 -22.31
C ALA A 467 -0.57 1.67 -23.81
N ALA A 468 0.24 0.85 -24.48
CA ALA A 468 0.52 0.99 -25.92
C ALA A 468 -0.63 0.51 -26.82
N PHE A 469 -1.46 -0.42 -26.34
CA PHE A 469 -2.62 -0.89 -27.09
C PHE A 469 -3.64 0.25 -27.28
N PRO A 470 -4.15 0.49 -28.49
CA PRO A 470 -4.72 1.80 -28.87
C PRO A 470 -6.06 2.15 -28.21
N VAL A 471 -6.73 1.22 -27.52
CA VAL A 471 -8.08 1.44 -26.95
C VAL A 471 -8.14 2.72 -26.09
N GLY A 472 -7.18 2.91 -25.17
CA GLY A 472 -7.14 4.09 -24.32
C GLY A 472 -6.93 5.39 -25.12
N VAL A 473 -6.04 5.36 -26.11
CA VAL A 473 -5.74 6.52 -26.97
C VAL A 473 -6.93 6.85 -27.89
N LEU A 474 -7.56 5.85 -28.51
CA LEU A 474 -8.75 6.02 -29.33
C LEU A 474 -9.93 6.56 -28.51
N ALA A 475 -10.14 6.03 -27.30
CA ALA A 475 -11.17 6.54 -26.39
C ALA A 475 -10.98 8.03 -26.04
N VAL A 476 -9.72 8.47 -25.87
CA VAL A 476 -9.41 9.89 -25.65
C VAL A 476 -9.60 10.72 -26.93
N ARG A 477 -9.09 10.22 -28.08
CA ARG A 477 -9.21 10.91 -29.38
C ARG A 477 -10.67 11.15 -29.77
N ASP A 478 -11.52 10.14 -29.59
CA ASP A 478 -12.90 10.16 -30.02
C ASP A 478 -13.86 10.67 -28.91
N GLY A 479 -13.31 11.11 -27.78
CA GLY A 479 -14.08 11.65 -26.65
C GLY A 479 -15.01 10.61 -25.99
N ARG A 480 -14.61 9.33 -25.95
CA ARG A 480 -15.40 8.21 -25.40
C ARG A 480 -15.05 7.98 -23.94
N ARG A 481 -15.62 8.80 -23.04
CA ARG A 481 -15.39 8.76 -21.59
C ARG A 481 -15.71 7.38 -21.00
N ASP A 482 -16.85 6.81 -21.38
CA ASP A 482 -17.35 5.57 -20.81
C ASP A 482 -16.42 4.39 -21.20
N ALA A 483 -15.97 4.32 -22.46
CA ALA A 483 -14.98 3.34 -22.91
C ALA A 483 -13.63 3.50 -22.18
N LEU A 484 -13.20 4.74 -21.93
CA LEU A 484 -11.95 5.03 -21.22
C LEU A 484 -12.00 4.53 -19.76
N ILE A 485 -13.13 4.69 -19.09
CA ILE A 485 -13.32 4.23 -17.69
C ILE A 485 -13.37 2.70 -17.65
N VAL A 486 -14.07 2.06 -18.59
CA VAL A 486 -14.09 0.60 -18.73
C VAL A 486 -12.66 0.07 -18.94
N TRP A 487 -11.90 0.69 -19.87
CA TRP A 487 -10.50 0.34 -20.12
C TRP A 487 -9.63 0.50 -18.88
N ALA A 488 -9.80 1.57 -18.10
CA ALA A 488 -9.02 1.80 -16.89
C ALA A 488 -9.29 0.76 -15.78
N LEU A 489 -10.54 0.29 -15.64
CA LEU A 489 -10.96 -0.53 -14.50
C LEU A 489 -11.05 -2.04 -14.81
N ALA A 490 -11.12 -2.46 -16.06
CA ALA A 490 -11.20 -3.87 -16.43
C ALA A 490 -10.02 -4.73 -15.95
N PRO A 491 -8.75 -4.29 -15.98
CA PRO A 491 -7.64 -5.05 -15.40
C PRO A 491 -7.79 -5.31 -13.91
N TRP A 492 -8.40 -4.37 -13.17
CA TRP A 492 -8.65 -4.50 -11.74
C TRP A 492 -9.74 -5.53 -11.43
N VAL A 493 -10.80 -5.56 -12.25
CA VAL A 493 -11.85 -6.58 -12.14
C VAL A 493 -11.25 -7.97 -12.27
N LEU A 494 -10.41 -8.19 -13.28
CA LEU A 494 -9.75 -9.47 -13.49
C LEU A 494 -8.73 -9.78 -12.36
N ASP A 495 -7.95 -8.78 -11.88
CA ASP A 495 -7.00 -8.96 -10.78
C ASP A 495 -7.68 -9.35 -9.47
N PHE A 496 -8.78 -8.70 -9.09
CA PHE A 496 -9.51 -9.06 -7.89
C PHE A 496 -10.16 -10.45 -8.00
N SER A 497 -10.80 -10.74 -9.13
CA SER A 497 -11.49 -12.03 -9.32
C SER A 497 -10.52 -13.21 -9.28
N ARG A 498 -9.34 -13.11 -9.91
CA ARG A 498 -8.31 -14.16 -9.84
C ARG A 498 -7.80 -14.39 -8.40
N ARG A 499 -7.62 -13.31 -7.62
CA ARG A 499 -7.19 -13.40 -6.20
C ARG A 499 -8.25 -14.01 -5.31
N ILE A 500 -9.53 -13.72 -5.55
CA ILE A 500 -10.65 -14.37 -4.87
C ILE A 500 -10.66 -15.89 -5.17
N ALA A 501 -10.38 -16.25 -6.42
CA ALA A 501 -10.28 -17.63 -6.87
C ALA A 501 -9.02 -18.36 -6.35
N GLY A 502 -8.02 -17.65 -5.85
CA GLY A 502 -6.75 -18.23 -5.41
C GLY A 502 -5.84 -18.63 -6.57
N LEU A 503 -5.96 -17.98 -7.74
CA LEU A 503 -5.13 -18.20 -8.92
C LEU A 503 -3.86 -17.33 -8.88
N ASP A 504 -3.21 -17.25 -7.73
CA ASP A 504 -1.92 -16.58 -7.56
C ASP A 504 -0.77 -17.57 -7.81
N ARG A 505 0.37 -17.06 -8.28
CA ARG A 505 1.61 -17.84 -8.40
C ARG A 505 2.28 -17.90 -7.04
N ASP A 506 2.78 -19.09 -6.67
CA ASP A 506 3.65 -19.24 -5.48
C ASP A 506 4.99 -18.53 -5.74
N GLU A 507 5.45 -17.69 -4.81
CA GLU A 507 6.73 -16.96 -4.94
C GLU A 507 7.95 -17.89 -4.94
N SER A 508 7.80 -19.15 -4.52
CA SER A 508 8.87 -20.16 -4.42
C SER A 508 9.25 -20.85 -5.74
N GLY A 509 8.56 -20.56 -6.85
CA GLY A 509 8.95 -21.08 -8.18
C GLY A 509 8.82 -22.61 -8.36
N LEU A 510 8.50 -23.36 -7.31
CA LEU A 510 8.28 -24.79 -7.35
C LEU A 510 6.83 -25.08 -7.67
N SER A 511 6.60 -25.85 -8.74
CA SER A 511 5.30 -26.24 -9.27
C SER A 511 4.52 -27.15 -8.31
N ARG A 512 4.02 -26.61 -7.23
CA ARG A 512 2.92 -27.19 -6.48
C ARG A 512 1.82 -26.15 -6.38
N GLU A 513 0.63 -26.49 -6.87
CA GLU A 513 -0.63 -25.78 -6.66
C GLU A 513 -1.04 -25.82 -5.18
N THR A 514 -0.19 -25.35 -4.30
CA THR A 514 -0.59 -24.96 -2.97
C THR A 514 -1.08 -23.51 -3.06
N SER A 515 -2.31 -23.38 -3.60
CA SER A 515 -3.06 -22.14 -3.48
C SER A 515 -3.08 -21.74 -2.01
N VAL A 516 -2.34 -20.69 -1.65
CA VAL A 516 -2.51 -20.01 -0.36
C VAL A 516 -3.94 -19.50 -0.37
N ARG A 517 -4.84 -20.33 0.18
CA ARG A 517 -6.27 -20.01 0.24
C ARG A 517 -6.41 -18.73 1.03
N PRO A 518 -6.95 -17.66 0.44
CA PRO A 518 -7.16 -16.44 1.20
C PRO A 518 -8.05 -16.78 2.41
N THR A 519 -7.66 -16.33 3.59
CA THR A 519 -8.49 -16.42 4.79
C THR A 519 -9.87 -15.81 4.52
N GLY A 520 -10.92 -16.28 5.21
CA GLY A 520 -12.29 -15.81 4.98
C GLY A 520 -12.39 -14.28 5.01
N GLY A 521 -11.75 -13.61 5.96
CA GLY A 521 -11.72 -12.15 6.05
C GLY A 521 -11.01 -11.45 4.87
N ARG A 522 -9.92 -12.03 4.34
CA ARG A 522 -9.24 -11.48 3.15
C ARG A 522 -10.08 -11.65 1.89
N ARG A 523 -10.81 -12.76 1.78
CA ARG A 523 -11.70 -13.01 0.62
C ARG A 523 -12.86 -12.04 0.61
N SER A 524 -13.54 -11.79 1.74
CA SER A 524 -14.62 -10.82 1.82
C SER A 524 -14.17 -9.40 1.47
N GLN A 525 -12.98 -9.00 1.89
CA GLN A 525 -12.40 -7.71 1.50
C GLN A 525 -12.15 -7.59 -0.01
N LEU A 526 -11.66 -8.67 -0.65
CA LEU A 526 -11.44 -8.70 -2.10
C LEU A 526 -12.76 -8.65 -2.87
N VAL A 527 -13.81 -9.36 -2.40
CA VAL A 527 -15.16 -9.30 -2.99
C VAL A 527 -15.73 -7.90 -2.84
N ALA A 528 -15.64 -7.28 -1.68
CA ALA A 528 -16.08 -5.89 -1.49
C ALA A 528 -15.33 -4.91 -2.39
N SER A 529 -14.01 -5.10 -2.58
CA SER A 529 -13.21 -4.27 -3.50
C SER A 529 -13.63 -4.46 -4.95
N LEU A 530 -13.88 -5.69 -5.38
CA LEU A 530 -14.38 -6.00 -6.72
C LEU A 530 -15.75 -5.34 -6.95
N LEU A 531 -16.68 -5.52 -6.03
CA LEU A 531 -18.01 -4.90 -6.07
C LEU A 531 -17.90 -3.38 -6.20
N LEU A 532 -17.07 -2.75 -5.36
CA LEU A 532 -16.88 -1.30 -5.39
C LEU A 532 -16.31 -0.82 -6.74
N VAL A 533 -15.33 -1.53 -7.31
CA VAL A 533 -14.76 -1.19 -8.61
C VAL A 533 -15.81 -1.29 -9.73
N VAL A 534 -16.62 -2.36 -9.72
CA VAL A 534 -17.70 -2.53 -10.71
C VAL A 534 -18.78 -1.47 -10.51
N ALA A 535 -19.18 -1.16 -9.28
CA ALA A 535 -20.15 -0.12 -8.98
C ALA A 535 -19.66 1.27 -9.41
N ILE A 536 -18.42 1.64 -9.12
CA ILE A 536 -17.84 2.92 -9.57
C ILE A 536 -17.82 2.99 -11.10
N ALA A 537 -17.37 1.93 -11.76
CA ALA A 537 -17.33 1.89 -13.23
C ALA A 537 -18.73 2.02 -13.83
N SER A 538 -19.70 1.27 -13.32
CA SER A 538 -21.09 1.29 -13.84
C SER A 538 -21.85 2.58 -13.49
N THR A 539 -21.39 3.36 -12.52
CA THR A 539 -21.91 4.73 -12.26
C THR A 539 -21.69 5.64 -13.49
N PHE A 540 -20.55 5.52 -14.15
CA PHE A 540 -20.20 6.32 -15.32
C PHE A 540 -20.61 5.60 -16.63
N ALA A 541 -20.40 4.28 -16.69
CA ALA A 541 -20.61 3.44 -17.86
C ALA A 541 -21.43 2.20 -17.46
N PRO A 542 -22.79 2.22 -17.52
CA PRO A 542 -23.62 1.07 -17.17
C PRO A 542 -23.28 -0.21 -17.95
N ALA A 543 -22.81 -0.06 -19.19
CA ALA A 543 -22.31 -1.16 -20.02
C ALA A 543 -21.17 -1.96 -19.39
N MET A 544 -20.50 -1.43 -18.34
CA MET A 544 -19.51 -2.18 -17.57
C MET A 544 -20.07 -3.48 -17.00
N LEU A 545 -21.36 -3.51 -16.63
CA LEU A 545 -22.02 -4.72 -16.13
C LEU A 545 -22.04 -5.81 -17.21
N VAL A 546 -22.28 -5.42 -18.46
CA VAL A 546 -22.26 -6.33 -19.64
C VAL A 546 -20.82 -6.77 -19.93
N ILE A 547 -19.85 -5.85 -19.88
CA ILE A 547 -18.43 -6.18 -20.09
C ILE A 547 -17.94 -7.19 -19.05
N VAL A 548 -18.33 -7.03 -17.77
CA VAL A 548 -18.01 -8.00 -16.71
C VAL A 548 -18.70 -9.35 -16.96
N ALA A 549 -19.93 -9.35 -17.48
CA ALA A 549 -20.61 -10.58 -17.88
C ALA A 549 -19.90 -11.30 -19.04
N VAL A 550 -19.50 -10.58 -20.08
CA VAL A 550 -18.72 -11.14 -21.21
C VAL A 550 -17.36 -11.67 -20.72
N LEU A 551 -16.69 -10.95 -19.83
CA LEU A 551 -15.47 -11.41 -19.17
C LEU A 551 -15.71 -12.72 -18.38
N ALA A 552 -16.79 -12.80 -17.61
CA ALA A 552 -17.15 -14.00 -16.87
C ALA A 552 -17.42 -15.19 -17.77
N VAL A 553 -18.15 -15.01 -18.86
CA VAL A 553 -18.42 -16.04 -19.89
C VAL A 553 -17.11 -16.50 -20.53
N SER A 554 -16.24 -15.56 -20.96
CA SER A 554 -14.95 -15.89 -21.55
C SER A 554 -14.09 -16.74 -20.63
N LEU A 555 -14.07 -16.41 -19.34
CA LEU A 555 -13.32 -17.16 -18.32
C LEU A 555 -13.98 -18.48 -17.94
N ALA A 556 -15.30 -18.59 -17.98
CA ALA A 556 -16.03 -19.84 -17.78
C ALA A 556 -15.74 -20.83 -18.91
N VAL A 557 -15.77 -20.38 -20.15
CA VAL A 557 -15.38 -21.19 -21.33
C VAL A 557 -13.90 -21.60 -21.23
N ALA A 558 -13.02 -20.69 -20.83
CA ALA A 558 -11.60 -21.01 -20.61
C ALA A 558 -11.42 -22.10 -19.53
N ALA A 559 -12.20 -22.04 -18.47
CA ALA A 559 -12.13 -23.00 -17.37
C ALA A 559 -12.54 -24.41 -17.79
N SER A 560 -13.46 -24.56 -18.77
CA SER A 560 -13.84 -25.87 -19.32
C SER A 560 -12.74 -26.47 -20.23
N LEU A 561 -11.87 -25.64 -20.80
CA LEU A 561 -10.77 -26.04 -21.69
C LEU A 561 -9.43 -26.22 -20.97
N THR A 562 -9.36 -25.87 -19.70
CA THR A 562 -8.12 -25.94 -18.90
C THR A 562 -8.31 -26.79 -17.66
N PRO A 563 -7.25 -27.47 -17.14
CA PRO A 563 -7.33 -28.26 -15.91
C PRO A 563 -7.40 -27.35 -14.67
N THR A 564 -8.36 -26.42 -14.67
CA THR A 564 -8.58 -25.52 -13.54
C THR A 564 -9.49 -26.22 -12.52
N PRO A 565 -9.16 -26.23 -11.21
CA PRO A 565 -10.05 -26.80 -10.21
C PRO A 565 -11.44 -26.17 -10.25
N ALA A 566 -12.50 -26.99 -10.29
CA ALA A 566 -13.89 -26.52 -10.39
C ALA A 566 -14.24 -25.47 -9.33
N ARG A 567 -13.67 -25.61 -8.12
CA ARG A 567 -13.85 -24.63 -7.05
C ARG A 567 -13.22 -23.25 -7.36
N ALA A 568 -12.05 -23.22 -7.99
CA ALA A 568 -11.41 -21.96 -8.39
C ALA A 568 -12.18 -21.29 -9.53
N SER A 569 -12.64 -22.07 -10.50
CA SER A 569 -13.52 -21.59 -11.59
C SER A 569 -14.83 -21.01 -11.04
N GLY A 570 -15.45 -21.73 -10.08
CA GLY A 570 -16.67 -21.26 -9.41
C GLY A 570 -16.48 -19.93 -8.68
N TRP A 571 -15.36 -19.75 -7.98
CA TRP A 571 -15.04 -18.48 -7.33
C TRP A 571 -14.72 -17.37 -8.33
N LEU A 572 -14.04 -17.70 -9.43
CA LEU A 572 -13.69 -16.73 -10.47
C LEU A 572 -14.94 -16.11 -11.13
N VAL A 573 -15.85 -16.97 -11.58
CA VAL A 573 -17.11 -16.53 -12.22
C VAL A 573 -18.09 -15.99 -11.19
N GLY A 574 -18.29 -16.73 -10.10
CA GLY A 574 -19.26 -16.37 -9.05
C GLY A 574 -18.97 -15.02 -8.41
N SER A 575 -17.69 -14.63 -8.25
CA SER A 575 -17.36 -13.30 -7.74
C SER A 575 -17.73 -12.17 -8.70
N MET A 576 -17.65 -12.39 -10.00
CA MET A 576 -18.08 -11.42 -11.02
C MET A 576 -19.60 -11.29 -11.05
N CYS A 577 -20.33 -12.40 -11.01
CA CYS A 577 -21.79 -12.39 -10.90
C CYS A 577 -22.24 -11.66 -9.61
N ALA A 578 -21.60 -11.95 -8.49
CA ALA A 578 -21.91 -11.27 -7.22
C ALA A 578 -21.58 -9.76 -7.30
N ALA A 579 -20.53 -9.36 -8.01
CA ALA A 579 -20.20 -7.95 -8.21
C ALA A 579 -21.21 -7.24 -9.12
N ILE A 580 -21.74 -7.88 -10.16
CA ILE A 580 -22.82 -7.35 -11.00
C ILE A 580 -24.07 -7.12 -10.17
N VAL A 581 -24.54 -8.16 -9.46
CA VAL A 581 -25.74 -8.07 -8.62
C VAL A 581 -25.55 -7.02 -7.52
N GLY A 582 -24.42 -7.03 -6.84
CA GLY A 582 -24.11 -6.06 -5.80
C GLY A 582 -24.03 -4.62 -6.31
N ALA A 583 -23.47 -4.40 -7.50
CA ALA A 583 -23.47 -3.08 -8.15
C ALA A 583 -24.90 -2.63 -8.49
N MET A 584 -25.75 -3.52 -9.00
CA MET A 584 -27.15 -3.21 -9.25
C MET A 584 -27.88 -2.81 -7.96
N VAL A 585 -27.63 -3.50 -6.84
CA VAL A 585 -28.19 -3.14 -5.54
C VAL A 585 -27.70 -1.77 -5.06
N LEU A 586 -26.41 -1.47 -5.25
CA LEU A 586 -25.86 -0.15 -4.88
C LEU A 586 -26.40 1.00 -5.75
N HIS A 587 -26.91 0.71 -6.94
CA HIS A 587 -27.51 1.69 -7.83
C HIS A 587 -29.02 1.86 -7.64
N LEU A 588 -29.64 1.19 -6.67
CA LEU A 588 -31.04 1.41 -6.36
C LEU A 588 -31.29 2.87 -5.92
N PRO A 589 -32.46 3.49 -6.30
CA PRO A 589 -33.53 2.92 -7.15
C PRO A 589 -33.26 3.01 -8.67
N TRP A 590 -32.21 3.69 -9.11
CA TRP A 590 -31.96 3.88 -10.57
C TRP A 590 -31.81 2.58 -11.34
N SER A 591 -31.23 1.55 -10.74
CA SER A 591 -31.02 0.24 -11.38
C SER A 591 -32.31 -0.52 -11.68
N THR A 592 -33.49 -0.10 -11.18
CA THR A 592 -34.79 -0.68 -11.59
C THR A 592 -35.05 -0.51 -13.09
N ARG A 593 -34.49 0.56 -13.71
CA ARG A 593 -34.55 0.75 -15.16
C ARG A 593 -33.83 -0.34 -15.97
N PHE A 594 -32.91 -1.08 -15.34
CA PHE A 594 -32.23 -2.22 -15.95
C PHE A 594 -33.10 -3.50 -15.92
N VAL A 595 -34.33 -3.42 -15.46
CA VAL A 595 -35.29 -4.54 -15.40
C VAL A 595 -36.60 -4.19 -16.12
N ASP A 596 -36.77 -2.93 -16.54
CA ASP A 596 -37.93 -2.45 -17.30
C ASP A 596 -37.84 -2.87 -18.79
N GLY A 597 -38.91 -2.60 -19.59
CA GLY A 597 -39.01 -3.06 -20.98
C GLY A 597 -37.84 -2.71 -21.89
N ASP A 598 -37.21 -1.56 -21.70
CA ASP A 598 -36.05 -1.09 -22.47
C ASP A 598 -34.72 -1.33 -21.74
N TRP A 599 -34.68 -2.30 -20.84
CA TRP A 599 -33.55 -2.57 -19.94
C TRP A 599 -32.21 -2.71 -20.67
N TRP A 600 -32.21 -3.32 -21.87
CA TRP A 600 -30.98 -3.53 -22.61
C TRP A 600 -30.41 -2.21 -23.16
N VAL A 601 -31.28 -1.35 -23.70
CA VAL A 601 -30.87 -0.01 -24.13
C VAL A 601 -30.39 0.85 -22.97
N ALA A 602 -30.98 0.70 -21.79
CA ALA A 602 -30.53 1.39 -20.59
C ALA A 602 -29.15 0.97 -20.13
N LEU A 603 -28.75 -0.29 -20.38
CA LEU A 603 -27.41 -0.82 -20.05
C LEU A 603 -26.36 -0.49 -21.10
N VAL A 604 -26.71 -0.67 -22.37
CA VAL A 604 -25.74 -0.67 -23.47
C VAL A 604 -25.72 0.66 -24.24
N GLY A 605 -26.80 1.43 -24.11
CA GLY A 605 -27.05 2.60 -24.94
C GLY A 605 -27.74 2.24 -26.28
N VAL A 606 -27.99 3.27 -27.07
CA VAL A 606 -28.49 3.07 -28.44
C VAL A 606 -27.32 2.52 -29.27
N GLY A 607 -27.50 1.32 -29.81
CA GLY A 607 -26.48 0.67 -30.64
C GLY A 607 -26.07 1.54 -31.85
N GLU A 608 -24.80 1.49 -32.22
CA GLU A 608 -24.36 2.07 -33.48
C GLU A 608 -25.07 1.33 -34.65
N PRO A 609 -25.39 2.02 -35.72
CA PRO A 609 -25.99 1.37 -36.89
C PRO A 609 -25.03 0.29 -37.44
N VAL A 610 -25.58 -0.84 -37.86
CA VAL A 610 -24.82 -1.94 -38.48
C VAL A 610 -24.09 -1.38 -39.70
N THR A 611 -22.74 -1.51 -39.68
CA THR A 611 -21.90 -0.87 -40.71
C THR A 611 -21.22 -1.87 -41.64
N ASP A 612 -21.60 -3.14 -41.60
CA ASP A 612 -21.05 -4.22 -42.42
C ASP A 612 -19.52 -4.32 -42.41
N ARG A 613 -18.95 -4.16 -41.18
CA ARG A 613 -17.51 -4.20 -40.94
C ARG A 613 -16.96 -5.60 -41.16
N THR A 614 -15.84 -5.67 -41.86
CA THR A 614 -15.11 -6.93 -42.01
C THR A 614 -14.43 -7.36 -40.72
N LEU A 615 -14.08 -8.66 -40.60
CA LEU A 615 -13.26 -9.14 -39.47
C LEU A 615 -12.00 -8.29 -39.31
N LEU A 616 -11.37 -7.87 -40.40
CA LEU A 616 -10.17 -7.06 -40.39
C LEU A 616 -10.43 -5.69 -39.76
N ASP A 617 -11.55 -5.07 -40.05
CA ASP A 617 -11.91 -3.75 -39.51
C ASP A 617 -12.21 -3.85 -37.99
N VAL A 618 -12.87 -4.92 -37.57
CA VAL A 618 -13.13 -5.19 -36.15
C VAL A 618 -11.81 -5.43 -35.39
N MET A 619 -10.88 -6.24 -35.94
CA MET A 619 -9.57 -6.50 -35.34
C MET A 619 -8.69 -5.25 -35.29
N THR A 620 -8.80 -4.36 -36.26
CA THR A 620 -8.00 -3.15 -36.38
C THR A 620 -8.69 -1.91 -35.81
N LEU A 621 -9.83 -2.08 -35.14
CA LEU A 621 -10.61 -1.00 -34.50
C LEU A 621 -10.97 0.13 -35.48
N GLY A 622 -11.15 -0.18 -36.79
CA GLY A 622 -11.45 0.81 -37.82
C GLY A 622 -10.33 1.84 -38.06
N VAL A 623 -9.10 1.51 -37.79
CA VAL A 623 -7.96 2.41 -38.05
C VAL A 623 -7.65 2.43 -39.52
N ASP A 624 -7.74 3.60 -40.18
CA ASP A 624 -7.55 3.75 -41.63
C ASP A 624 -6.08 3.68 -42.05
N ASN A 625 -5.15 4.05 -41.19
CA ASN A 625 -3.74 4.08 -41.52
C ASN A 625 -3.17 2.66 -41.68
N VAL A 626 -2.66 2.38 -42.88
CA VAL A 626 -2.16 1.05 -43.30
C VAL A 626 -1.07 0.52 -42.36
N VAL A 627 -0.11 1.36 -41.94
CA VAL A 627 0.98 0.95 -41.06
C VAL A 627 0.45 0.53 -39.70
N TRP A 628 -0.44 1.32 -39.13
CA TRP A 628 -1.03 1.01 -37.83
C TRP A 628 -1.95 -0.21 -37.87
N ARG A 629 -2.63 -0.47 -39.02
CA ARG A 629 -3.40 -1.71 -39.22
C ARG A 629 -2.50 -2.94 -39.08
N TYR A 630 -1.33 -2.95 -39.76
CA TYR A 630 -0.38 -4.06 -39.64
C TYR A 630 0.22 -4.19 -38.24
N VAL A 631 0.55 -3.10 -37.60
CA VAL A 631 1.03 -3.11 -36.18
C VAL A 631 -0.02 -3.73 -35.27
N LEU A 632 -1.28 -3.36 -35.40
CA LEU A 632 -2.38 -3.94 -34.65
C LEU A 632 -2.56 -5.43 -34.91
N LEU A 633 -2.52 -5.86 -36.17
CA LEU A 633 -2.59 -7.27 -36.55
C LEU A 633 -1.41 -8.06 -35.93
N ALA A 634 -0.20 -7.50 -35.98
CA ALA A 634 0.97 -8.11 -35.35
C ALA A 634 0.81 -8.31 -33.83
N SER A 635 0.05 -7.44 -33.14
CA SER A 635 -0.20 -7.57 -31.72
C SER A 635 -1.02 -8.83 -31.34
N TYR A 636 -1.70 -9.47 -32.27
CA TYR A 636 -2.41 -10.74 -32.06
C TYR A 636 -1.50 -11.98 -32.21
N VAL A 637 -0.31 -11.83 -32.76
CA VAL A 637 0.64 -12.95 -32.93
C VAL A 637 0.98 -13.63 -31.60
N PRO A 638 1.28 -12.90 -30.51
CA PRO A 638 1.50 -13.52 -29.20
C PRO A 638 0.31 -14.36 -28.73
N VAL A 639 -0.94 -13.96 -29.04
CA VAL A 639 -2.15 -14.66 -28.59
C VAL A 639 -2.19 -16.09 -29.13
N VAL A 640 -1.84 -16.25 -30.40
CA VAL A 640 -1.84 -17.56 -31.07
C VAL A 640 -0.58 -18.37 -30.70
N LEU A 641 0.58 -17.75 -30.79
CA LEU A 641 1.85 -18.46 -30.56
C LEU A 641 2.03 -18.93 -29.11
N MET A 642 1.47 -18.21 -28.13
CA MET A 642 1.63 -18.60 -26.72
C MET A 642 0.92 -19.90 -26.37
N LEU A 643 -0.12 -20.31 -27.09
CA LEU A 643 -0.73 -21.62 -26.91
C LEU A 643 0.24 -22.77 -27.23
N LEU A 644 1.19 -22.54 -28.13
CA LEU A 644 2.20 -23.53 -28.55
C LEU A 644 3.47 -23.51 -27.68
N VAL A 645 3.83 -22.31 -27.22
CA VAL A 645 5.12 -22.06 -26.55
C VAL A 645 5.06 -22.34 -25.04
N VAL A 646 3.97 -21.94 -24.38
CA VAL A 646 3.88 -21.90 -22.92
C VAL A 646 3.39 -23.22 -22.34
N ARG A 647 3.97 -23.64 -21.20
CA ARG A 647 3.61 -24.87 -20.47
C ARG A 647 3.29 -24.59 -19.00
N GLY A 648 2.69 -25.58 -18.34
CA GLY A 648 2.37 -25.54 -16.90
C GLY A 648 1.28 -24.50 -16.59
N ALA A 649 1.36 -23.85 -15.44
CA ALA A 649 0.36 -22.87 -15.00
C ALA A 649 0.14 -21.70 -15.97
N ARG A 650 1.17 -21.32 -16.74
CA ARG A 650 1.07 -20.26 -17.75
C ARG A 650 0.21 -20.65 -18.94
N SER A 651 0.10 -21.96 -19.31
CA SER A 651 -0.75 -22.41 -20.43
C SER A 651 -2.23 -22.13 -20.15
N GLY A 652 -2.67 -22.28 -18.90
CA GLY A 652 -4.02 -21.92 -18.51
C GLY A 652 -4.32 -20.42 -18.69
N TRP A 653 -3.32 -19.54 -18.47
CA TRP A 653 -3.49 -18.11 -18.72
C TRP A 653 -3.42 -17.76 -20.21
N ALA A 654 -2.62 -18.47 -21.01
CA ALA A 654 -2.63 -18.32 -22.48
C ALA A 654 -4.00 -18.68 -23.08
N THR A 655 -4.64 -19.77 -22.61
CA THR A 655 -6.01 -20.12 -23.05
C THR A 655 -7.04 -19.08 -22.64
N ARG A 656 -6.96 -18.57 -21.39
CA ARG A 656 -7.83 -17.48 -20.92
C ARG A 656 -7.64 -16.22 -21.77
N ALA A 657 -6.39 -15.86 -22.06
CA ALA A 657 -6.06 -14.71 -22.90
C ALA A 657 -6.61 -14.85 -24.33
N MET A 658 -6.50 -16.03 -24.92
CA MET A 658 -7.08 -16.30 -26.24
C MET A 658 -8.59 -16.10 -26.24
N LEU A 659 -9.30 -16.58 -25.23
CA LEU A 659 -10.75 -16.43 -25.15
C LEU A 659 -11.20 -15.00 -24.81
N LEU A 660 -10.38 -14.25 -24.09
CA LEU A 660 -10.59 -12.80 -23.89
C LEU A 660 -10.47 -12.03 -25.22
N VAL A 661 -9.78 -12.57 -26.21
CA VAL A 661 -9.73 -12.01 -27.58
C VAL A 661 -10.86 -12.57 -28.46
N ALA A 662 -11.00 -13.89 -28.50
CA ALA A 662 -11.88 -14.56 -29.43
C ALA A 662 -13.37 -14.28 -29.16
N VAL A 663 -13.81 -14.31 -27.89
CA VAL A 663 -15.23 -14.14 -27.55
C VAL A 663 -15.75 -12.74 -27.93
N PRO A 664 -15.11 -11.61 -27.50
CA PRO A 664 -15.58 -10.29 -27.92
C PRO A 664 -15.53 -10.06 -29.42
N LEU A 665 -14.49 -10.54 -30.12
CA LEU A 665 -14.40 -10.43 -31.57
C LEU A 665 -15.53 -11.22 -32.24
N LEU A 666 -15.81 -12.44 -31.81
CA LEU A 666 -16.90 -13.24 -32.32
C LEU A 666 -18.25 -12.58 -32.09
N MET A 667 -18.49 -12.05 -30.90
CA MET A 667 -19.73 -11.32 -30.57
C MET A 667 -19.90 -10.11 -31.48
N SER A 668 -18.85 -9.31 -31.70
CA SER A 668 -18.89 -8.16 -32.60
C SER A 668 -19.23 -8.57 -34.02
N LEU A 669 -18.61 -9.64 -34.54
CA LEU A 669 -18.89 -10.15 -35.86
C LEU A 669 -20.32 -10.68 -36.03
N LEU A 670 -20.84 -11.41 -35.05
CA LEU A 670 -22.22 -11.94 -35.07
C LEU A 670 -23.27 -10.83 -35.13
N VAL A 671 -22.99 -9.69 -34.51
CA VAL A 671 -23.88 -8.52 -34.55
C VAL A 671 -23.74 -7.79 -35.89
N GLU A 672 -22.51 -7.54 -36.37
CA GLU A 672 -22.25 -6.87 -37.66
C GLU A 672 -22.90 -7.63 -38.84
N HIS A 673 -22.96 -8.97 -38.80
CA HIS A 673 -23.63 -9.79 -39.80
C HIS A 673 -25.12 -10.04 -39.50
N GLY A 674 -25.72 -9.34 -38.54
CA GLY A 674 -27.13 -9.47 -38.19
C GLY A 674 -27.57 -10.82 -37.62
N LEU A 675 -26.62 -11.68 -37.22
CA LEU A 675 -26.88 -12.99 -36.64
C LEU A 675 -27.34 -12.93 -35.18
N LEU A 676 -27.00 -11.84 -34.49
CA LEU A 676 -27.50 -11.49 -33.16
C LEU A 676 -28.31 -10.22 -33.25
N GLY A 677 -29.65 -10.31 -33.04
CA GLY A 677 -30.57 -9.17 -33.10
C GLY A 677 -30.53 -8.26 -31.85
N ILE A 678 -29.37 -8.16 -31.17
CA ILE A 678 -29.18 -7.34 -29.97
C ILE A 678 -28.09 -6.29 -30.17
N ALA A 679 -28.29 -5.09 -29.66
CA ALA A 679 -27.24 -4.08 -29.62
C ALA A 679 -26.12 -4.56 -28.71
N LEU A 680 -24.87 -4.32 -29.06
CA LEU A 680 -23.71 -4.57 -28.18
C LEU A 680 -23.23 -3.28 -27.55
N PRO A 681 -22.47 -3.39 -26.39
CA PRO A 681 -21.69 -2.28 -25.92
C PRO A 681 -20.80 -1.70 -27.03
N GLU A 682 -20.49 -0.43 -26.91
CA GLU A 682 -19.61 0.28 -27.84
C GLU A 682 -18.35 -0.55 -28.18
N PRO A 683 -17.93 -0.64 -29.47
CA PRO A 683 -16.81 -1.48 -29.90
C PRO A 683 -15.52 -1.28 -29.11
N LEU A 684 -15.20 -0.05 -28.69
CA LEU A 684 -14.03 0.24 -27.84
C LEU A 684 -14.13 -0.39 -26.45
N MET A 685 -15.34 -0.53 -25.89
CA MET A 685 -15.54 -1.22 -24.62
C MET A 685 -15.28 -2.72 -24.73
N LEU A 686 -15.75 -3.36 -25.78
CA LEU A 686 -15.46 -4.77 -26.07
C LEU A 686 -13.98 -4.99 -26.36
N ALA A 687 -13.35 -4.08 -27.12
CA ALA A 687 -11.91 -4.09 -27.39
C ALA A 687 -11.04 -3.99 -26.13
N THR A 688 -11.60 -3.52 -25.01
CA THR A 688 -10.91 -3.57 -23.70
C THR A 688 -10.58 -5.01 -23.29
N LEU A 689 -11.47 -5.97 -23.50
CA LEU A 689 -11.21 -7.39 -23.23
C LEU A 689 -10.14 -7.95 -24.16
N VAL A 690 -10.17 -7.53 -25.42
CA VAL A 690 -9.13 -7.87 -26.41
C VAL A 690 -7.76 -7.36 -25.93
N SER A 691 -7.70 -6.10 -25.47
CA SER A 691 -6.46 -5.51 -24.96
C SER A 691 -5.89 -6.27 -23.74
N LEU A 692 -6.76 -6.78 -22.86
CA LEU A 692 -6.37 -7.65 -21.75
C LEU A 692 -5.78 -8.98 -22.23
N GLY A 693 -6.42 -9.61 -23.20
CA GLY A 693 -5.94 -10.86 -23.80
C GLY A 693 -4.59 -10.71 -24.48
N VAL A 694 -4.42 -9.67 -25.30
CA VAL A 694 -3.13 -9.33 -25.94
C VAL A 694 -2.06 -9.04 -24.89
N CYS A 695 -2.38 -8.24 -23.86
CA CYS A 695 -1.47 -7.89 -22.77
C CYS A 695 -0.97 -9.15 -22.02
N ILE A 696 -1.85 -10.06 -21.64
CA ILE A 696 -1.50 -11.30 -20.95
C ILE A 696 -0.61 -12.18 -21.84
N SER A 697 -0.96 -12.33 -23.11
CA SER A 697 -0.22 -13.16 -24.06
C SER A 697 1.17 -12.60 -24.36
N ALA A 698 1.30 -11.31 -24.64
CA ALA A 698 2.60 -10.65 -24.84
C ALA A 698 3.48 -10.73 -23.60
N THR A 699 2.89 -10.57 -22.41
CA THR A 699 3.60 -10.74 -21.13
C THR A 699 4.09 -12.18 -20.94
N ALA A 700 3.29 -13.17 -21.32
CA ALA A 700 3.67 -14.57 -21.25
C ALA A 700 4.79 -14.91 -22.24
N ALA A 701 4.75 -14.33 -23.45
CA ALA A 701 5.81 -14.43 -24.45
C ALA A 701 7.14 -13.88 -23.92
N PHE A 702 7.09 -12.66 -23.38
CA PHE A 702 8.25 -12.02 -22.78
C PHE A 702 8.84 -12.83 -21.62
N ALA A 703 7.99 -13.34 -20.74
CA ALA A 703 8.44 -14.16 -19.63
C ALA A 703 9.06 -15.50 -20.11
N ALA A 704 8.47 -16.16 -21.12
CA ALA A 704 9.02 -17.37 -21.69
C ALA A 704 10.38 -17.14 -22.38
N PHE A 705 10.53 -15.99 -23.03
CA PHE A 705 11.81 -15.58 -23.65
C PHE A 705 12.89 -15.31 -22.59
N VAL A 706 12.57 -14.63 -21.51
CA VAL A 706 13.53 -14.29 -20.43
C VAL A 706 13.93 -15.53 -19.64
N ASP A 707 13.00 -16.38 -19.26
CA ASP A 707 13.26 -17.56 -18.42
C ASP A 707 14.09 -18.61 -19.20
N GLY A 708 14.01 -18.64 -20.51
CA GLY A 708 14.78 -19.59 -21.36
C GLY A 708 16.27 -19.26 -21.53
N ARG A 709 16.74 -18.11 -21.07
CA ARG A 709 18.16 -17.71 -21.20
C ARG A 709 19.14 -18.50 -20.30
N ALA A 710 18.63 -19.26 -19.35
CA ALA A 710 19.46 -20.08 -18.46
C ALA A 710 19.86 -21.46 -19.04
N GLY A 711 19.53 -21.78 -20.30
CA GLY A 711 19.81 -23.06 -20.95
C GLY A 711 20.02 -22.97 -22.46
N VAL A 712 20.09 -24.14 -23.13
CA VAL A 712 20.26 -24.24 -24.59
C VAL A 712 19.09 -23.54 -25.31
N PHE A 713 19.42 -22.70 -26.31
CA PHE A 713 18.45 -21.97 -27.12
C PHE A 713 17.50 -22.93 -27.84
N THR A 714 16.22 -22.89 -27.52
CA THR A 714 15.21 -23.80 -28.07
C THR A 714 14.37 -23.08 -29.12
N TRP A 715 13.76 -23.83 -30.07
CA TRP A 715 12.84 -23.28 -31.08
C TRP A 715 11.67 -22.47 -30.45
N ARG A 716 11.30 -22.78 -29.22
CA ARG A 716 10.24 -22.05 -28.47
C ARG A 716 10.67 -20.65 -28.08
N GLN A 717 11.93 -20.46 -27.75
CA GLN A 717 12.49 -19.14 -27.46
C GLN A 717 12.54 -18.29 -28.72
N LEU A 718 12.83 -18.93 -29.87
CA LEU A 718 12.80 -18.25 -31.15
C LEU A 718 11.38 -17.78 -31.48
N LEU A 719 10.35 -18.62 -31.29
CA LEU A 719 8.96 -18.23 -31.44
C LEU A 719 8.51 -17.18 -30.42
N ALA A 720 8.94 -17.30 -29.16
CA ALA A 720 8.66 -16.30 -28.13
C ALA A 720 9.30 -14.95 -28.49
N GLY A 721 10.54 -14.95 -28.98
CA GLY A 721 11.24 -13.75 -29.45
C GLY A 721 10.58 -13.11 -30.68
N LEU A 722 10.13 -13.91 -31.65
CA LEU A 722 9.43 -13.43 -32.82
C LEU A 722 8.03 -12.87 -32.50
N SER A 723 7.45 -13.25 -31.37
CA SER A 723 6.14 -12.79 -30.91
C SER A 723 6.19 -11.52 -30.05
N ILE A 724 7.37 -11.06 -29.66
CA ILE A 724 7.60 -9.81 -28.92
C ILE A 724 7.86 -8.67 -29.90
#